data_30ba8977d2336f567c3d57edd6bd95f2
#
_entry.id   30ba8977d2336f567c3d57edd6bd95f2
#
_cell.length_a   1.000
_cell.length_b   1.000
_cell.length_c   1.000
_cell.angle_alpha   90.00
_cell.angle_beta   90.00
_cell.angle_gamma   90.00
#
_symmetry.space_group_name_H-M   'P 1'
#
loop_
_entity.id
_entity.type
_entity.pdbx_description
1 polymer ?
#
loop_
_entity_poly.entity_id
_entity_poly.type
_entity_poly.pdbx_seq_one_letter_code
_entity_poly.pdbx_strand_id
1 'polypeptide(L)'
;MRRCSLIFLILVLAQGFFHTARADDVVAPASKRFNTFETNAVPDFQKHVVPLLGRLGCNSAKCHGSFQGQGDFRLSLFGFNFQADHASLNDADRIDIDSPADSLALAKPTRQVDHEGGLRLSVDSWEYNLLHRWIATGAKGIGNVDGNVEPQSTVADQDREAGIALYEKSIKPMFQDHCYECHGFDSRKGGLTLTTRDAALRGGESGPVLIANRPDESLLVKALVHADDNLKMPPSGKLKAKQIADVREWIKLGAPWSSQFGPDAGRNARQLAALHCEPAEIVFAESGQQQIRVIARWDDGTREDVTCLSRFQTNDDSIATVDNDGLATSSGAGDTHVVVFYDNGVTAIPVLRPYPHSASAQISSSVTDTGLHPIDRMVNAKLEKLALTPSRLCTDAEFLRRVSIDMTGTLPDPVEITTFIADSSPDKRTRKIDELLERPSYAAWWANKLCDFTGCNPKSISSLIEVAREEGYIQASQWYDWINERVMRNEPYDRIVEGIMLADLSGRGEGMPTFWTRQSLKEPKDTAMSVAHAFLGIQLQCAECHKHPFDQWTQADFNDFGRFFTSVTTTKRQSRTREKTTLGLLRSQTISLEPGDDPREPVMNWMRDKKNPWFARAFVNRVWAGYFHIGIVNPPDQFTPANPPSNPALLEWLTTGFINQNFDMKWLHRQITNSVAYQRSWVPNDSNRNDRRNYSRAIPRRIPAEVMYDGMKQATASADKMQEVRDNLRRRASGHLSMRMAGTHAMKVFGKPDRSINCDCERVNEPTLLQSIFTQNDPLVRMRVADSDWIIDIEGAEAAKQQLDHDSLVEQVWLRTVARLPNSEEKQRAKQHLDSSDTIAAGISDLLWAMMNTKEFLLNH
;
A
#
# COMPACT_ATOMS: atom_id res chain seq x y z
N MET A 1 36.79 -23.21 -67.47
CA MET A 1 37.87 -22.28 -67.95
C MET A 1 38.00 -21.13 -67.03
N ARG A 2 39.23 -20.92 -66.53
CA ARG A 2 39.83 -19.66 -66.01
C ARG A 2 39.17 -19.03 -64.76
N ARG A 3 39.81 -18.93 -63.72
CA ARG A 3 41.14 -18.61 -63.07
C ARG A 3 40.72 -17.78 -61.86
N CYS A 4 40.94 -18.28 -60.67
CA CYS A 4 41.99 -17.91 -59.70
C CYS A 4 42.23 -16.36 -59.58
N SER A 5 41.99 -15.83 -58.42
CA SER A 5 42.92 -14.89 -57.77
C SER A 5 42.74 -14.89 -56.27
N LEU A 6 43.80 -15.38 -55.65
CA LEU A 6 44.11 -15.34 -54.23
C LEU A 6 44.42 -13.87 -53.83
N ILE A 7 43.79 -13.30 -52.82
CA ILE A 7 44.32 -12.13 -52.10
C ILE A 7 44.44 -12.54 -50.64
N PHE A 8 45.68 -12.75 -50.22
CA PHE A 8 46.11 -12.84 -48.83
C PHE A 8 45.98 -11.47 -48.19
N LEU A 9 45.14 -11.35 -47.14
CA LEU A 9 45.12 -10.18 -46.26
C LEU A 9 45.59 -10.63 -44.87
N ILE A 10 46.74 -10.14 -44.52
CA ILE A 10 47.41 -10.30 -43.21
C ILE A 10 46.54 -9.57 -42.18
N LEU A 11 45.89 -10.30 -41.30
CA LEU A 11 45.29 -9.75 -40.09
C LEU A 11 46.30 -9.84 -38.96
N VAL A 12 46.79 -8.67 -38.54
CA VAL A 12 47.57 -8.47 -37.33
C VAL A 12 46.68 -8.75 -36.14
N LEU A 13 46.97 -9.80 -35.39
CA LEU A 13 46.38 -10.12 -34.10
C LEU A 13 46.77 -9.00 -33.09
N ALA A 14 45.89 -8.01 -32.91
CA ALA A 14 45.86 -7.24 -31.68
C ALA A 14 45.16 -8.09 -30.59
N GLN A 15 45.94 -8.79 -29.77
CA GLN A 15 45.45 -9.38 -28.53
C GLN A 15 45.08 -8.26 -27.57
N GLY A 16 43.85 -7.76 -27.70
CA GLY A 16 43.19 -7.02 -26.62
C GLY A 16 42.84 -8.04 -25.51
N PHE A 17 43.49 -7.87 -24.37
CA PHE A 17 43.10 -8.55 -23.15
C PHE A 17 41.67 -8.11 -22.78
N PHE A 18 40.65 -8.76 -23.34
CA PHE A 18 39.35 -8.78 -22.69
C PHE A 18 39.49 -9.63 -21.43
N HIS A 19 39.62 -8.99 -20.31
CA HIS A 19 39.32 -9.63 -19.04
C HIS A 19 37.83 -10.02 -19.10
N THR A 20 37.59 -11.28 -19.48
CA THR A 20 36.33 -11.93 -19.17
C THR A 20 36.26 -12.01 -17.65
N ALA A 21 35.47 -11.10 -17.04
CA ALA A 21 35.08 -11.24 -15.65
C ALA A 21 34.49 -12.64 -15.49
N ARG A 22 35.19 -13.51 -14.80
CA ARG A 22 34.71 -14.83 -14.40
C ARG A 22 33.43 -14.62 -13.60
N ALA A 23 32.40 -15.36 -13.94
CA ALA A 23 31.06 -15.29 -13.34
C ALA A 23 31.01 -15.73 -11.85
N ASP A 24 32.13 -15.98 -11.19
CA ASP A 24 32.18 -16.71 -9.91
C ASP A 24 32.91 -16.00 -8.74
N ASP A 25 33.25 -14.73 -8.82
CA ASP A 25 33.86 -14.07 -7.67
C ASP A 25 32.84 -13.41 -6.75
N VAL A 26 32.09 -14.21 -6.02
CA VAL A 26 31.27 -13.73 -4.88
C VAL A 26 32.20 -13.67 -3.65
N VAL A 27 32.33 -12.47 -3.06
CA VAL A 27 33.07 -12.30 -1.82
C VAL A 27 32.44 -13.15 -0.72
N ALA A 28 33.26 -13.90 0.00
CA ALA A 28 32.78 -14.82 1.05
C ALA A 28 32.05 -14.06 2.18
N PRO A 29 31.07 -14.68 2.86
CA PRO A 29 30.29 -14.02 3.89
C PRO A 29 31.17 -13.52 5.06
N ALA A 30 30.72 -12.44 5.69
CA ALA A 30 31.42 -11.84 6.81
C ALA A 30 31.72 -12.84 7.94
N SER A 31 30.80 -13.76 8.22
CA SER A 31 30.97 -14.83 9.21
C SER A 31 32.16 -15.75 8.95
N LYS A 32 32.58 -15.93 7.67
CA LYS A 32 33.77 -16.69 7.32
C LYS A 32 35.04 -15.82 7.31
N ARG A 33 34.93 -14.58 6.86
CA ARG A 33 36.08 -13.65 6.76
C ARG A 33 36.56 -13.15 8.12
N PHE A 34 35.65 -13.05 9.08
CA PHE A 34 35.92 -12.55 10.44
C PHE A 34 35.77 -13.64 11.52
N ASN A 35 35.87 -14.92 11.17
CA ASN A 35 35.78 -16.01 12.14
C ASN A 35 36.96 -16.06 13.12
N THR A 36 38.07 -15.38 12.79
CA THR A 36 39.25 -15.26 13.66
C THR A 36 39.73 -13.80 13.64
N PHE A 37 40.52 -13.42 14.63
CA PHE A 37 41.20 -12.13 14.66
C PHE A 37 42.28 -11.97 13.57
N GLU A 38 42.87 -13.09 13.12
CA GLU A 38 43.94 -13.12 12.10
C GLU A 38 43.35 -13.04 10.69
N THR A 39 42.77 -11.90 10.33
CA THR A 39 42.24 -11.65 8.98
C THR A 39 42.81 -10.36 8.40
N ASN A 40 43.14 -10.39 7.10
CA ASN A 40 43.52 -9.18 6.35
C ASN A 40 42.30 -8.39 5.86
N ALA A 41 41.08 -8.94 5.99
CA ALA A 41 39.86 -8.24 5.60
C ALA A 41 39.61 -7.02 6.53
N VAL A 42 39.21 -5.89 5.94
CA VAL A 42 38.81 -4.70 6.65
C VAL A 42 37.29 -4.56 6.54
N PRO A 43 36.57 -4.47 7.67
CA PRO A 43 35.13 -4.27 7.61
C PRO A 43 34.80 -2.88 7.07
N ASP A 44 33.82 -2.82 6.15
CA ASP A 44 33.21 -1.59 5.68
C ASP A 44 32.06 -1.19 6.60
N PHE A 45 31.94 0.10 6.90
CA PHE A 45 30.91 0.57 7.81
C PHE A 45 29.49 0.34 7.30
N GLN A 46 29.21 0.72 6.04
CA GLN A 46 27.91 0.53 5.42
C GLN A 46 27.58 -0.95 5.15
N LYS A 47 28.57 -1.67 4.56
CA LYS A 47 28.31 -3.05 4.10
C LYS A 47 28.27 -4.07 5.22
N HIS A 48 28.99 -3.81 6.34
CA HIS A 48 29.18 -4.81 7.39
C HIS A 48 28.70 -4.34 8.76
N VAL A 49 29.14 -3.15 9.22
CA VAL A 49 28.87 -2.71 10.60
C VAL A 49 27.39 -2.34 10.79
N VAL A 50 26.84 -1.47 9.96
CA VAL A 50 25.43 -1.06 10.08
C VAL A 50 24.45 -2.22 9.92
N PRO A 51 24.58 -3.12 8.92
CA PRO A 51 23.72 -4.30 8.83
C PRO A 51 23.86 -5.23 10.03
N LEU A 52 25.09 -5.42 10.57
CA LEU A 52 25.28 -6.20 11.79
C LEU A 52 24.55 -5.58 12.99
N LEU A 53 24.63 -4.26 13.21
CA LEU A 53 23.87 -3.56 14.25
C LEU A 53 22.36 -3.75 14.03
N GLY A 54 21.91 -3.76 12.80
CA GLY A 54 20.51 -4.03 12.45
C GLY A 54 20.07 -5.46 12.79
N ARG A 55 20.88 -6.45 12.47
CA ARG A 55 20.65 -7.86 12.78
C ARG A 55 20.60 -8.11 14.30
N LEU A 56 21.54 -7.51 15.05
CA LEU A 56 21.60 -7.58 16.50
C LEU A 56 20.48 -6.79 17.20
N GLY A 57 19.71 -6.00 16.47
CA GLY A 57 18.60 -5.19 16.94
C GLY A 57 19.01 -3.88 17.62
N CYS A 58 20.30 -3.49 17.55
CA CYS A 58 20.82 -2.30 18.19
C CYS A 58 20.11 -1.01 17.71
N ASN A 59 19.84 -0.89 16.42
CA ASN A 59 19.16 0.27 15.80
C ASN A 59 17.64 0.11 15.64
N SER A 60 17.03 -0.80 16.41
CA SER A 60 15.57 -0.94 16.46
C SER A 60 14.94 0.15 17.34
N ALA A 61 13.62 0.40 17.15
CA ALA A 61 12.87 1.39 17.95
C ALA A 61 12.83 1.08 19.44
N LYS A 62 13.03 -0.16 19.86
CA LYS A 62 13.06 -0.60 21.27
C LYS A 62 14.44 -0.35 21.93
N CYS A 63 15.47 -0.12 21.13
CA CYS A 63 16.84 0.07 21.57
C CYS A 63 17.33 1.47 21.18
N HIS A 64 18.48 1.59 20.52
CA HIS A 64 19.09 2.87 20.20
C HIS A 64 18.49 3.54 18.96
N GLY A 65 17.60 2.89 18.21
CA GLY A 65 16.90 3.46 17.03
C GLY A 65 15.65 4.28 17.38
N SER A 66 15.29 4.43 18.66
CA SER A 66 14.21 5.31 19.11
C SER A 66 14.58 6.78 18.94
N PHE A 67 13.57 7.66 18.98
CA PHE A 67 13.79 9.10 18.79
C PHE A 67 14.80 9.68 19.79
N GLN A 68 14.77 9.26 21.04
CA GLN A 68 15.70 9.69 22.09
C GLN A 68 16.94 8.79 22.24
N GLY A 69 16.93 7.59 21.64
CA GLY A 69 17.91 6.57 21.92
C GLY A 69 17.70 5.92 23.29
N GLN A 70 18.68 5.17 23.76
CA GLN A 70 18.75 4.61 25.10
C GLN A 70 20.15 4.86 25.67
N GLY A 71 20.24 5.33 26.92
CA GLY A 71 21.52 5.59 27.58
C GLY A 71 22.39 6.62 26.85
N ASP A 72 21.79 7.73 26.42
CA ASP A 72 22.42 8.81 25.64
C ASP A 72 23.13 8.37 24.35
N PHE A 73 22.79 7.17 23.86
CA PHE A 73 23.25 6.63 22.59
C PHE A 73 22.09 6.45 21.62
N ARG A 74 22.18 7.11 20.48
CA ARG A 74 21.16 7.06 19.43
C ARG A 74 21.79 6.63 18.12
N LEU A 75 21.13 5.65 17.48
CA LEU A 75 21.35 5.26 16.10
C LEU A 75 20.14 5.65 15.26
N SER A 76 20.33 5.79 13.96
CA SER A 76 19.22 5.97 13.05
C SER A 76 18.39 4.68 12.98
N LEU A 77 17.07 4.82 12.96
CA LEU A 77 16.16 3.68 12.93
C LEU A 77 16.43 2.81 11.69
N PHE A 78 16.76 1.53 11.91
CA PHE A 78 17.16 0.58 10.88
C PHE A 78 18.38 1.01 10.03
N GLY A 79 19.22 1.89 10.53
CA GLY A 79 20.47 2.28 9.86
C GLY A 79 20.26 3.14 8.60
N PHE A 80 19.26 4.04 8.58
CA PHE A 80 18.98 4.84 7.40
C PHE A 80 19.95 6.00 7.17
N ASN A 81 20.69 6.42 8.19
CA ASN A 81 21.64 7.53 8.14
C ASN A 81 23.02 7.09 8.63
N PHE A 82 23.81 6.58 7.71
CA PHE A 82 25.14 6.05 8.01
C PHE A 82 26.09 7.07 8.63
N GLN A 83 26.05 8.33 8.20
CA GLN A 83 26.93 9.39 8.74
C GLN A 83 26.59 9.71 10.20
N ALA A 84 25.28 9.82 10.51
CA ALA A 84 24.83 10.06 11.87
C ALA A 84 25.15 8.86 12.77
N ASP A 85 24.98 7.63 12.28
CA ASP A 85 25.30 6.42 13.01
C ASP A 85 26.80 6.31 13.30
N HIS A 86 27.64 6.64 12.29
CA HIS A 86 29.08 6.67 12.46
C HIS A 86 29.52 7.74 13.45
N ALA A 87 28.99 8.96 13.34
CA ALA A 87 29.29 10.05 14.28
C ALA A 87 28.88 9.69 15.71
N SER A 88 27.69 9.09 15.87
CA SER A 88 27.17 8.66 17.18
C SER A 88 28.00 7.55 17.80
N LEU A 89 28.54 6.62 17.00
CA LEU A 89 29.43 5.57 17.50
C LEU A 89 30.78 6.14 17.93
N ASN A 90 31.34 7.15 17.23
CA ASN A 90 32.63 7.74 17.51
C ASN A 90 32.56 8.90 18.55
N ASP A 91 31.37 9.20 19.07
CA ASP A 91 31.18 10.23 20.10
C ASP A 91 31.36 9.64 21.50
N ALA A 92 31.92 10.45 22.41
CA ALA A 92 31.95 10.21 23.86
C ALA A 92 32.48 8.83 24.28
N ASP A 93 33.74 8.52 24.00
CA ASP A 93 34.46 7.35 24.52
C ASP A 93 33.83 5.97 24.21
N ARG A 94 32.93 5.89 23.22
CA ARG A 94 32.29 4.62 22.85
C ARG A 94 33.22 3.71 22.04
N ILE A 95 34.21 4.29 21.39
CA ILE A 95 35.23 3.60 20.61
C ILE A 95 36.61 4.02 21.08
N ASP A 96 37.42 3.04 21.46
CA ASP A 96 38.85 3.17 21.77
C ASP A 96 39.65 2.44 20.68
N ILE A 97 40.32 3.19 19.82
CA ILE A 97 41.11 2.66 18.71
C ILE A 97 42.42 2.00 19.20
N ASP A 98 42.97 2.52 20.29
CA ASP A 98 44.22 2.01 20.86
C ASP A 98 44.01 0.72 21.67
N SER A 99 42.82 0.58 22.28
CA SER A 99 42.38 -0.59 23.03
C SER A 99 40.98 -1.05 22.56
N PRO A 100 40.83 -1.62 21.36
CA PRO A 100 39.53 -1.93 20.78
C PRO A 100 38.60 -2.76 21.67
N ALA A 101 39.16 -3.70 22.45
CA ALA A 101 38.40 -4.54 23.37
C ALA A 101 37.72 -3.77 24.52
N ASP A 102 38.27 -2.64 24.91
CA ASP A 102 37.76 -1.78 25.99
C ASP A 102 36.66 -0.80 25.49
N SER A 103 36.46 -0.73 24.19
CA SER A 103 35.40 0.08 23.60
C SER A 103 34.00 -0.27 24.15
N LEU A 104 33.24 0.73 24.61
CA LEU A 104 31.87 0.53 25.09
C LEU A 104 30.97 -0.09 24.02
N ALA A 105 31.26 0.13 22.74
CA ALA A 105 30.56 -0.50 21.59
C ALA A 105 30.74 -2.04 21.56
N LEU A 106 31.76 -2.59 22.25
CA LEU A 106 31.98 -4.02 22.41
C LEU A 106 31.65 -4.52 23.83
N ALA A 107 32.09 -3.74 24.86
CA ALA A 107 31.96 -4.13 26.25
C ALA A 107 30.49 -4.22 26.72
N LYS A 108 29.61 -3.30 26.26
CA LYS A 108 28.17 -3.32 26.60
C LYS A 108 27.41 -4.49 25.98
N PRO A 109 27.43 -4.73 24.66
CA PRO A 109 26.66 -5.81 24.05
C PRO A 109 27.17 -7.21 24.42
N THR A 110 28.43 -7.33 24.91
CA THR A 110 28.99 -8.57 25.49
C THR A 110 28.70 -8.73 27.00
N ARG A 111 28.08 -7.72 27.63
CA ARG A 111 27.86 -7.66 29.11
C ARG A 111 29.13 -7.68 29.94
N GLN A 112 30.26 -7.28 29.40
CA GLN A 112 31.46 -6.99 30.20
C GLN A 112 31.25 -5.69 31.01
N VAL A 113 30.40 -4.79 30.53
CA VAL A 113 29.85 -3.64 31.23
C VAL A 113 28.33 -3.76 31.22
N ASP A 114 27.68 -3.22 32.24
CA ASP A 114 26.22 -3.33 32.38
C ASP A 114 25.48 -2.76 31.16
N HIS A 115 24.54 -3.56 30.63
CA HIS A 115 23.76 -3.24 29.44
C HIS A 115 22.31 -3.74 29.59
N GLU A 116 21.38 -2.81 29.78
CA GLU A 116 19.95 -3.12 29.92
C GLU A 116 19.39 -3.90 28.73
N GLY A 117 19.97 -3.70 27.53
CA GLY A 117 19.65 -4.46 26.32
C GLY A 117 20.03 -5.95 26.36
N GLY A 118 20.74 -6.40 27.42
CA GLY A 118 21.20 -7.78 27.60
C GLY A 118 22.39 -8.18 26.72
N LEU A 119 22.71 -9.47 26.70
CA LEU A 119 23.74 -10.05 25.84
C LEU A 119 23.30 -10.02 24.39
N ARG A 120 24.08 -9.43 23.50
CA ARG A 120 23.79 -9.34 22.07
C ARG A 120 24.78 -10.09 21.18
N LEU A 121 26.03 -10.22 21.64
CA LEU A 121 27.09 -10.97 20.97
C LEU A 121 28.06 -11.54 21.99
N SER A 122 28.75 -12.61 21.60
CA SER A 122 29.76 -13.26 22.44
C SER A 122 31.17 -12.83 22.02
N VAL A 123 32.11 -12.78 22.95
CA VAL A 123 33.50 -12.35 22.73
C VAL A 123 34.19 -13.19 21.64
N ASP A 124 33.88 -14.49 21.53
CA ASP A 124 34.51 -15.39 20.56
C ASP A 124 33.70 -15.49 19.23
N SER A 125 32.68 -14.63 19.05
CA SER A 125 31.86 -14.68 17.84
C SER A 125 32.48 -13.89 16.69
N TRP A 126 32.13 -14.28 15.46
CA TRP A 126 32.54 -13.54 14.26
C TRP A 126 32.02 -12.10 14.27
N GLU A 127 30.87 -11.85 14.89
CA GLU A 127 30.29 -10.52 15.06
C GLU A 127 31.19 -9.62 15.90
N TYR A 128 31.69 -10.17 17.01
CA TYR A 128 32.66 -9.49 17.85
C TYR A 128 33.96 -9.18 17.09
N ASN A 129 34.48 -10.20 16.40
CA ASN A 129 35.72 -10.06 15.62
C ASN A 129 35.57 -9.01 14.51
N LEU A 130 34.41 -8.93 13.86
CA LEU A 130 34.11 -7.93 12.84
C LEU A 130 34.16 -6.52 13.45
N LEU A 131 33.43 -6.27 14.54
CA LEU A 131 33.40 -4.97 15.20
C LEU A 131 34.76 -4.59 15.76
N HIS A 132 35.43 -5.50 16.43
CA HIS A 132 36.78 -5.33 16.94
C HIS A 132 37.77 -4.96 15.83
N ARG A 133 37.72 -5.67 14.70
CA ARG A 133 38.59 -5.40 13.55
C ARG A 133 38.30 -4.03 12.92
N TRP A 134 37.01 -3.66 12.83
CA TRP A 134 36.61 -2.33 12.35
C TRP A 134 37.20 -1.22 13.25
N ILE A 135 37.10 -1.36 14.57
CA ILE A 135 37.71 -0.42 15.53
C ILE A 135 39.22 -0.39 15.38
N ALA A 136 39.89 -1.54 15.42
CA ALA A 136 41.34 -1.66 15.32
C ALA A 136 41.93 -1.11 14.00
N THR A 137 41.11 -1.02 12.95
CA THR A 137 41.51 -0.44 11.66
C THR A 137 41.16 1.04 11.52
N GLY A 138 40.83 1.70 12.63
CA GLY A 138 40.59 3.13 12.74
C GLY A 138 39.13 3.53 12.64
N ALA A 139 38.17 2.62 12.83
CA ALA A 139 36.73 2.85 12.87
C ALA A 139 36.22 3.74 11.72
N LYS A 140 36.68 3.47 10.49
CA LYS A 140 36.44 4.30 9.30
C LYS A 140 34.96 4.33 8.95
N GLY A 141 34.43 5.52 8.60
CA GLY A 141 33.07 5.74 8.10
C GLY A 141 32.98 5.62 6.59
N ILE A 142 31.88 6.14 6.03
CA ILE A 142 31.63 6.15 4.58
C ILE A 142 32.57 7.17 3.91
N GLY A 143 33.12 6.82 2.74
CA GLY A 143 33.89 7.74 1.88
C GLY A 143 35.40 7.61 1.95
N ASN A 144 35.95 6.75 2.81
CA ASN A 144 37.39 6.42 2.83
C ASN A 144 37.67 5.17 1.97
N VAL A 145 37.43 5.23 0.66
CA VAL A 145 37.90 4.21 -0.28
C VAL A 145 39.25 4.66 -0.78
N ASP A 146 40.21 3.76 -0.65
CA ASP A 146 41.61 3.90 -0.90
C ASP A 146 42.04 4.84 -2.04
N GLY A 147 43.02 5.67 -1.75
CA GLY A 147 44.05 6.12 -2.69
C GLY A 147 43.75 7.43 -3.42
N ASN A 148 44.34 8.52 -2.89
CA ASN A 148 44.86 9.68 -3.64
C ASN A 148 43.94 10.34 -4.69
N VAL A 149 42.91 11.03 -4.20
CA VAL A 149 42.55 12.34 -4.74
C VAL A 149 42.29 13.25 -3.53
N GLU A 150 43.29 14.04 -3.13
CA GLU A 150 43.00 15.23 -2.36
C GLU A 150 42.10 16.09 -3.22
N PRO A 151 40.85 16.40 -2.80
CA PRO A 151 40.09 17.43 -3.45
C PRO A 151 40.83 18.73 -3.14
N GLN A 152 41.25 19.43 -4.14
CA GLN A 152 41.63 20.84 -3.97
C GLN A 152 40.39 21.54 -3.41
N SER A 153 40.38 21.81 -2.09
CA SER A 153 39.32 22.52 -1.42
C SER A 153 39.19 23.90 -2.02
N THR A 154 38.05 24.22 -2.57
CA THR A 154 37.76 25.60 -3.00
C THR A 154 37.56 26.46 -1.76
N VAL A 155 37.76 27.80 -1.88
CA VAL A 155 37.51 28.75 -0.79
C VAL A 155 36.10 28.58 -0.20
N ALA A 156 35.10 28.18 -1.04
CA ALA A 156 33.73 27.91 -0.63
C ALA A 156 33.62 26.66 0.27
N ASP A 157 34.48 25.65 0.09
CA ASP A 157 34.46 24.43 0.91
C ASP A 157 35.10 24.71 2.29
N GLN A 158 36.13 25.56 2.38
CA GLN A 158 36.74 25.98 3.65
C GLN A 158 35.76 26.81 4.50
N ASP A 159 35.03 27.75 3.87
CA ASP A 159 34.01 28.54 4.55
C ASP A 159 32.84 27.64 5.05
N ARG A 160 32.50 26.63 4.30
CA ARG A 160 31.47 25.65 4.69
C ARG A 160 31.92 24.80 5.88
N GLU A 161 33.13 24.28 5.86
CA GLU A 161 33.72 23.52 6.99
C GLU A 161 33.83 24.36 8.26
N ALA A 162 34.34 25.59 8.16
CA ALA A 162 34.40 26.52 9.26
C ALA A 162 33.02 26.85 9.84
N GLY A 163 32.02 27.01 8.98
CA GLY A 163 30.65 27.26 9.38
C GLY A 163 29.97 26.04 10.03
N ILE A 164 30.25 24.82 9.60
CA ILE A 164 29.79 23.57 10.25
C ILE A 164 30.43 23.42 11.63
N ALA A 165 31.75 23.66 11.75
CA ALA A 165 32.46 23.63 13.03
C ALA A 165 31.88 24.65 14.03
N LEU A 166 31.56 25.85 13.57
CA LEU A 166 30.92 26.87 14.38
C LEU A 166 29.49 26.49 14.78
N TYR A 167 28.74 25.84 13.84
CA TYR A 167 27.40 25.33 14.15
C TYR A 167 27.43 24.30 15.28
N GLU A 168 28.26 23.28 15.19
CA GLU A 168 28.31 22.22 16.18
C GLU A 168 28.84 22.74 17.55
N LYS A 169 29.85 23.60 17.51
CA LYS A 169 30.48 24.08 18.74
C LYS A 169 29.66 25.12 19.50
N SER A 170 28.94 26.00 18.79
CA SER A 170 28.34 27.20 19.40
C SER A 170 26.82 27.31 19.09
N ILE A 171 26.38 27.08 17.85
CA ILE A 171 25.03 27.42 17.43
C ILE A 171 24.01 26.35 17.88
N LYS A 172 24.33 25.10 17.63
CA LYS A 172 23.48 23.96 17.98
C LYS A 172 23.22 23.85 19.50
N PRO A 173 24.24 23.93 20.38
CA PRO A 173 24.01 23.98 21.83
C PRO A 173 23.15 25.18 22.24
N MET A 174 23.41 26.35 21.68
CA MET A 174 22.62 27.55 21.95
C MET A 174 21.16 27.38 21.52
N PHE A 175 20.87 26.74 20.37
CA PHE A 175 19.51 26.44 19.94
C PHE A 175 18.84 25.42 20.88
N GLN A 176 19.56 24.42 21.34
CA GLN A 176 19.06 23.43 22.30
C GLN A 176 18.66 24.08 23.62
N ASP A 177 19.52 24.98 24.16
CA ASP A 177 19.34 25.58 25.47
C ASP A 177 18.27 26.70 25.47
N HIS A 178 18.07 27.40 24.36
CA HIS A 178 17.32 28.65 24.35
C HIS A 178 16.18 28.71 23.33
N CYS A 179 16.09 27.78 22.34
CA CYS A 179 15.17 27.90 21.22
C CYS A 179 14.24 26.67 21.04
N TYR A 180 14.77 25.45 21.23
CA TYR A 180 14.04 24.23 20.89
C TYR A 180 12.84 23.93 21.77
N GLU A 181 12.76 24.47 22.98
CA GLU A 181 11.56 24.35 23.82
C GLU A 181 10.32 24.96 23.15
N CYS A 182 10.50 26.03 22.37
CA CYS A 182 9.43 26.73 21.67
C CYS A 182 9.44 26.50 20.15
N HIS A 183 10.60 26.29 19.54
CA HIS A 183 10.81 26.16 18.10
C HIS A 183 11.49 24.83 17.73
N GLY A 184 11.20 23.77 18.49
CA GLY A 184 11.66 22.41 18.31
C GLY A 184 10.74 21.55 17.44
N PHE A 185 10.83 20.22 17.61
CA PHE A 185 9.97 19.27 16.92
C PHE A 185 8.56 19.24 17.51
N ASP A 186 8.45 19.30 18.84
CA ASP A 186 7.19 19.14 19.58
C ASP A 186 6.43 20.46 19.76
N SER A 187 7.11 21.60 19.59
CA SER A 187 6.52 22.93 19.73
C SER A 187 6.98 23.81 18.57
N ARG A 188 6.01 24.41 17.86
CA ARG A 188 6.23 25.27 16.70
C ARG A 188 5.56 26.62 16.89
N LYS A 189 5.89 27.34 17.95
CA LYS A 189 5.30 28.65 18.22
C LYS A 189 5.55 29.61 17.05
N GLY A 190 4.53 30.27 16.56
CA GLY A 190 4.58 31.12 15.38
C GLY A 190 4.87 30.33 14.07
N GLY A 191 4.54 29.03 14.01
CA GLY A 191 4.80 28.20 12.85
C GLY A 191 6.26 27.92 12.55
N LEU A 192 7.19 28.35 13.42
CA LEU A 192 8.64 28.25 13.25
C LEU A 192 9.20 26.97 13.89
N THR A 193 10.09 26.28 13.16
CA THR A 193 11.01 25.28 13.74
C THR A 193 12.45 25.58 13.32
N LEU A 194 13.38 25.43 14.29
CA LEU A 194 14.81 25.67 14.10
C LEU A 194 15.63 24.36 14.12
N THR A 195 14.98 23.22 13.96
CA THR A 195 15.65 21.91 14.03
C THR A 195 16.32 21.50 12.74
N THR A 196 15.97 22.12 11.61
CA THR A 196 16.59 21.89 10.32
C THR A 196 16.88 23.20 9.59
N ARG A 197 17.92 23.20 8.74
CA ARG A 197 18.28 24.35 7.91
C ARG A 197 17.13 24.81 7.03
N ASP A 198 16.48 23.87 6.36
CA ASP A 198 15.38 24.16 5.43
C ASP A 198 14.16 24.75 6.14
N ALA A 199 13.88 24.31 7.36
CA ALA A 199 12.80 24.87 8.16
C ALA A 199 13.13 26.32 8.59
N ALA A 200 14.35 26.59 9.01
CA ALA A 200 14.81 27.92 9.36
C ALA A 200 14.84 28.88 8.15
N LEU A 201 15.22 28.39 6.97
CA LEU A 201 15.16 29.16 5.72
C LEU A 201 13.73 29.45 5.27
N ARG A 202 12.78 28.49 5.46
CA ARG A 202 11.36 28.75 5.21
C ARG A 202 10.78 29.75 6.20
N GLY A 203 11.22 29.68 7.46
CA GLY A 203 10.75 30.51 8.56
C GLY A 203 9.37 30.11 9.09
N GLY A 204 8.72 31.04 9.81
CA GLY A 204 7.39 30.88 10.39
C GLY A 204 6.39 31.90 9.81
N GLU A 205 5.36 32.22 10.61
CA GLU A 205 4.31 33.19 10.25
C GLU A 205 4.87 34.58 9.89
N SER A 206 6.02 34.96 10.47
CA SER A 206 6.69 36.23 10.21
C SER A 206 7.65 36.19 8.99
N GLY A 207 7.73 35.09 8.26
CA GLY A 207 8.59 34.92 7.08
C GLY A 207 9.92 34.20 7.37
N PRO A 208 10.87 34.21 6.41
CA PRO A 208 12.16 33.54 6.52
C PRO A 208 12.98 34.03 7.72
N VAL A 209 13.47 33.12 8.53
CA VAL A 209 14.22 33.42 9.74
C VAL A 209 15.70 33.57 9.43
N LEU A 210 16.20 32.88 8.42
CA LEU A 210 17.58 32.92 7.96
C LEU A 210 17.64 33.36 6.50
N ILE A 211 18.57 34.27 6.20
CA ILE A 211 18.95 34.60 4.83
C ILE A 211 20.45 34.33 4.74
N ALA A 212 20.82 33.27 4.02
CA ALA A 212 22.23 32.85 3.91
C ALA A 212 23.13 33.97 3.41
N ASN A 213 24.31 34.08 3.99
CA ASN A 213 25.33 35.13 3.76
C ASN A 213 24.88 36.55 4.10
N ARG A 214 23.69 36.76 4.70
CA ARG A 214 23.14 38.07 5.05
C ARG A 214 22.64 38.13 6.49
N PRO A 215 23.56 38.21 7.48
CA PRO A 215 23.19 38.18 8.89
C PRO A 215 22.28 39.33 9.32
N ASP A 216 22.52 40.55 8.81
CA ASP A 216 21.76 41.74 9.22
C ASP A 216 20.33 41.77 8.62
N GLU A 217 20.09 41.04 7.54
CA GLU A 217 18.76 40.90 6.96
C GLU A 217 18.01 39.75 7.60
N SER A 218 18.68 38.81 8.23
CA SER A 218 18.06 37.59 8.85
C SER A 218 17.23 37.96 10.08
N LEU A 219 15.95 37.48 10.10
CA LEU A 219 15.02 37.74 11.19
C LEU A 219 15.54 37.18 12.53
N LEU A 220 16.27 36.07 12.50
CA LEU A 220 16.91 35.46 13.66
C LEU A 220 17.84 36.49 14.37
N VAL A 221 18.71 37.14 13.63
CA VAL A 221 19.63 38.14 14.22
C VAL A 221 18.86 39.32 14.80
N LYS A 222 17.85 39.83 14.08
CA LYS A 222 16.98 40.93 14.55
C LYS A 222 16.27 40.57 15.86
N ALA A 223 15.77 39.33 15.96
CA ALA A 223 15.12 38.82 17.16
C ALA A 223 16.11 38.69 18.35
N LEU A 224 17.31 38.18 18.10
CA LEU A 224 18.33 37.98 19.13
C LEU A 224 18.93 39.29 19.66
N VAL A 225 19.03 40.34 18.82
CA VAL A 225 19.50 41.66 19.28
C VAL A 225 18.42 42.48 19.95
N HIS A 226 17.16 42.00 19.94
CA HIS A 226 15.98 42.70 20.47
C HIS A 226 15.76 44.05 19.78
N ALA A 227 15.90 44.09 18.48
CA ALA A 227 15.79 45.32 17.66
C ALA A 227 14.36 45.88 17.60
N ASP A 228 13.34 45.04 17.85
CA ASP A 228 11.92 45.38 17.86
C ASP A 228 11.26 44.85 19.12
N ASP A 229 10.42 45.64 19.76
CA ASP A 229 9.70 45.23 21.00
C ASP A 229 8.80 44.01 20.81
N ASN A 230 8.29 43.79 19.61
CA ASN A 230 7.43 42.66 19.27
C ASN A 230 8.21 41.43 18.80
N LEU A 231 9.57 41.55 18.69
CA LEU A 231 10.44 40.51 18.14
C LEU A 231 11.63 40.25 19.06
N LYS A 232 11.36 39.93 20.34
CA LYS A 232 12.42 39.64 21.32
C LYS A 232 12.52 38.14 21.57
N MET A 233 13.65 37.55 21.15
CA MET A 233 13.96 36.13 21.38
C MET A 233 15.35 35.95 21.97
N PRO A 234 15.54 34.98 22.89
CA PRO A 234 14.49 34.25 23.58
C PRO A 234 13.69 35.14 24.55
N PRO A 235 12.44 34.77 24.92
CA PRO A 235 11.63 35.56 25.87
C PRO A 235 12.23 35.66 27.27
N SER A 236 13.11 34.71 27.63
CA SER A 236 13.81 34.67 28.93
C SER A 236 14.88 35.74 29.08
N GLY A 237 15.25 36.45 28.02
CA GLY A 237 16.23 37.53 28.03
C GLY A 237 17.21 37.48 26.89
N LYS A 238 17.94 38.56 26.69
CA LYS A 238 18.91 38.71 25.60
C LYS A 238 20.11 37.80 25.79
N LEU A 239 20.56 37.13 24.73
CA LEU A 239 21.76 36.28 24.72
C LEU A 239 23.05 37.09 24.91
N LYS A 240 24.11 36.39 25.29
CA LYS A 240 25.44 37.01 25.47
C LYS A 240 25.95 37.54 24.11
N ALA A 241 26.66 38.66 24.14
CA ALA A 241 27.18 39.30 22.92
C ALA A 241 27.99 38.34 22.04
N LYS A 242 28.75 37.41 22.65
CA LYS A 242 29.50 36.39 21.93
C LYS A 242 28.61 35.42 21.18
N GLN A 243 27.49 34.93 21.78
CA GLN A 243 26.55 34.02 21.15
C GLN A 243 25.88 34.66 19.92
N ILE A 244 25.52 35.94 20.03
CA ILE A 244 24.97 36.71 18.91
C ILE A 244 26.03 36.91 17.80
N ALA A 245 27.30 37.15 18.16
CA ALA A 245 28.37 37.27 17.18
C ALA A 245 28.66 35.94 16.47
N ASP A 246 28.61 34.81 17.19
CA ASP A 246 28.76 33.47 16.62
C ASP A 246 27.63 33.16 15.61
N VAL A 247 26.37 33.55 15.91
CA VAL A 247 25.22 33.40 14.97
C VAL A 247 25.44 34.26 13.71
N ARG A 248 25.94 35.50 13.87
CA ARG A 248 26.19 36.39 12.72
C ARG A 248 27.27 35.80 11.80
N GLU A 249 28.37 35.34 12.38
CA GLU A 249 29.49 34.75 11.61
C GLU A 249 29.03 33.44 10.94
N TRP A 250 28.27 32.59 11.62
CA TRP A 250 27.69 31.39 11.05
C TRP A 250 26.78 31.69 9.85
N ILE A 251 25.89 32.69 9.93
CA ILE A 251 25.04 33.12 8.83
C ILE A 251 25.90 33.70 7.68
N LYS A 252 26.93 34.44 7.97
CA LYS A 252 27.85 34.98 6.96
C LYS A 252 28.57 33.87 6.19
N LEU A 253 28.90 32.76 6.83
CA LEU A 253 29.47 31.56 6.23
C LEU A 253 28.40 30.71 5.50
N GLY A 254 27.20 31.25 5.24
CA GLY A 254 26.12 30.58 4.50
C GLY A 254 25.15 29.80 5.36
N ALA A 255 25.20 29.94 6.68
CA ALA A 255 24.44 29.18 7.66
C ALA A 255 24.48 27.66 7.35
N PRO A 256 25.66 27.05 7.24
CA PRO A 256 25.75 25.63 7.02
C PRO A 256 25.33 24.90 8.30
N TRP A 257 24.50 23.89 8.14
CA TRP A 257 24.03 23.02 9.22
C TRP A 257 24.83 21.74 9.16
N SER A 258 25.22 21.18 10.28
CA SER A 258 25.70 19.80 10.26
C SER A 258 24.52 18.92 9.85
N SER A 259 24.68 18.23 8.75
CA SER A 259 23.62 17.41 8.16
C SER A 259 23.42 16.11 8.93
N GLN A 260 22.94 16.19 10.18
CA GLN A 260 22.38 14.98 10.80
C GLN A 260 21.13 14.50 10.07
N PHE A 261 20.50 15.36 9.24
CA PHE A 261 19.24 15.08 8.53
C PHE A 261 19.11 15.77 7.16
N GLY A 262 20.21 16.04 6.47
CA GLY A 262 20.18 16.70 5.15
C GLY A 262 20.07 15.71 3.97
N PRO A 263 19.58 16.16 2.80
CA PRO A 263 19.47 15.34 1.59
C PRO A 263 20.83 14.86 1.04
N ASP A 264 21.95 15.38 1.54
CA ASP A 264 23.30 14.99 1.16
C ASP A 264 23.88 13.81 2.00
N ALA A 265 23.15 13.31 2.97
CA ALA A 265 23.58 12.25 3.89
C ALA A 265 23.73 10.86 3.20
N GLY A 266 24.06 10.80 1.94
CA GLY A 266 24.24 9.56 1.19
C GLY A 266 25.04 9.71 -0.10
N ARG A 267 25.53 10.90 -0.45
CA ARG A 267 26.21 11.12 -1.74
C ARG A 267 27.51 10.33 -1.93
N ASN A 268 28.15 9.90 -0.85
CA ASN A 268 29.36 9.06 -0.89
C ASN A 268 29.09 7.59 -0.49
N ALA A 269 27.85 7.22 -0.22
CA ALA A 269 27.49 5.85 0.07
C ALA A 269 27.42 5.03 -1.22
N ARG A 270 27.94 3.79 -1.19
CA ARG A 270 27.76 2.83 -2.27
C ARG A 270 26.30 2.50 -2.42
N GLN A 271 25.82 2.35 -3.65
CA GLN A 271 24.44 1.96 -3.89
C GLN A 271 24.28 0.46 -4.05
N LEU A 272 23.41 -0.12 -3.25
CA LEU A 272 22.99 -1.49 -3.43
C LEU A 272 22.14 -1.57 -4.71
N ALA A 273 22.69 -2.24 -5.75
CA ALA A 273 22.02 -2.36 -7.04
C ALA A 273 20.96 -3.46 -7.05
N ALA A 274 21.17 -4.57 -6.34
CA ALA A 274 20.22 -5.67 -6.23
C ALA A 274 20.55 -6.62 -5.06
N LEU A 275 19.52 -7.27 -4.53
CA LEU A 275 19.62 -8.46 -3.70
C LEU A 275 19.15 -9.68 -4.48
N HIS A 276 19.97 -10.73 -4.51
CA HIS A 276 19.64 -12.02 -5.10
C HIS A 276 19.58 -13.06 -4.00
N CYS A 277 18.51 -13.83 -3.97
CA CYS A 277 18.34 -14.91 -3.02
C CYS A 277 18.38 -16.26 -3.73
N GLU A 278 19.05 -17.22 -3.13
CA GLU A 278 19.17 -18.60 -3.61
C GLU A 278 18.66 -19.56 -2.52
N PRO A 279 17.63 -20.40 -2.81
CA PRO A 279 16.88 -20.47 -4.05
C PRO A 279 15.93 -19.28 -4.26
N ALA A 280 15.52 -19.05 -5.51
CA ALA A 280 14.55 -17.98 -5.84
C ALA A 280 13.11 -18.31 -5.42
N GLU A 281 12.80 -19.59 -5.18
CA GLU A 281 11.53 -20.11 -4.66
C GLU A 281 11.84 -21.34 -3.80
N ILE A 282 11.18 -21.50 -2.68
CA ILE A 282 11.28 -22.67 -1.80
C ILE A 282 10.00 -23.49 -1.94
N VAL A 283 10.14 -24.74 -2.30
CA VAL A 283 9.02 -25.70 -2.33
C VAL A 283 9.37 -26.87 -1.43
N PHE A 284 8.69 -26.98 -0.30
CA PHE A 284 8.85 -28.10 0.63
C PHE A 284 7.99 -29.27 0.17
N ALA A 285 8.59 -30.45 -0.01
CA ALA A 285 7.83 -31.67 -0.33
C ALA A 285 6.92 -32.08 0.85
N GLU A 286 7.48 -32.02 2.06
CA GLU A 286 6.81 -32.29 3.34
C GLU A 286 7.36 -31.34 4.42
N SER A 287 7.56 -31.82 5.66
CA SER A 287 8.35 -31.08 6.65
C SER A 287 9.82 -31.06 6.23
N GLY A 288 10.48 -29.92 6.33
CA GLY A 288 11.87 -29.80 5.93
C GLY A 288 12.44 -28.42 6.24
N GLN A 289 13.72 -28.27 5.93
CA GLN A 289 14.48 -27.04 6.09
C GLN A 289 15.20 -26.70 4.79
N GLN A 290 15.32 -25.42 4.50
CA GLN A 290 16.05 -24.91 3.34
C GLN A 290 16.86 -23.69 3.75
N GLN A 291 18.18 -23.77 3.53
CA GLN A 291 19.06 -22.63 3.70
C GLN A 291 18.84 -21.62 2.57
N ILE A 292 18.60 -20.36 2.96
CA ILE A 292 18.57 -19.23 2.07
C ILE A 292 19.96 -18.62 2.03
N ARG A 293 20.46 -18.33 0.84
CA ARG A 293 21.67 -17.58 0.60
C ARG A 293 21.32 -16.23 0.00
N VAL A 294 21.91 -15.14 0.51
CA VAL A 294 21.64 -13.76 0.06
C VAL A 294 22.91 -13.16 -0.52
N ILE A 295 22.85 -12.73 -1.77
CA ILE A 295 23.97 -12.12 -2.50
C ILE A 295 23.60 -10.67 -2.81
N ALA A 296 24.35 -9.73 -2.22
CA ALA A 296 24.27 -8.31 -2.55
C ALA A 296 25.11 -8.03 -3.80
N ARG A 297 24.54 -7.29 -4.75
CA ARG A 297 25.27 -6.71 -5.87
C ARG A 297 25.28 -5.19 -5.72
N TRP A 298 26.45 -4.61 -5.72
CA TRP A 298 26.70 -3.20 -5.57
C TRP A 298 26.83 -2.48 -6.92
N ASP A 299 26.77 -1.16 -6.91
CA ASP A 299 26.88 -0.28 -8.09
C ASP A 299 28.23 -0.37 -8.79
N ASP A 300 29.30 -0.75 -8.07
CA ASP A 300 30.64 -1.01 -8.60
C ASP A 300 30.81 -2.41 -9.21
N GLY A 301 29.73 -3.21 -9.27
CA GLY A 301 29.75 -4.58 -9.76
C GLY A 301 30.19 -5.61 -8.72
N THR A 302 30.64 -5.22 -7.54
CA THR A 302 31.00 -6.16 -6.46
C THR A 302 29.81 -7.03 -6.07
N ARG A 303 30.03 -8.32 -5.88
CA ARG A 303 29.05 -9.30 -5.39
C ARG A 303 29.55 -9.87 -4.08
N GLU A 304 28.73 -9.88 -3.06
CA GLU A 304 29.06 -10.34 -1.71
C GLU A 304 27.96 -11.20 -1.13
N ASP A 305 28.32 -12.30 -0.49
CA ASP A 305 27.40 -13.10 0.31
C ASP A 305 27.14 -12.40 1.66
N VAL A 306 25.95 -11.84 1.76
CA VAL A 306 25.51 -11.06 2.92
C VAL A 306 24.49 -11.82 3.79
N THR A 307 24.37 -13.13 3.63
CA THR A 307 23.42 -13.97 4.34
C THR A 307 23.49 -13.73 5.85
N CYS A 308 24.70 -13.80 6.42
CA CYS A 308 24.92 -13.60 7.87
C CYS A 308 24.72 -12.17 8.36
N LEU A 309 24.57 -11.19 7.48
CA LEU A 309 24.32 -9.78 7.79
C LEU A 309 22.87 -9.37 7.47
N SER A 310 22.11 -10.25 6.85
CA SER A 310 20.72 -10.02 6.49
C SER A 310 19.79 -10.27 7.67
N ARG A 311 18.64 -9.58 7.68
CA ARG A 311 17.51 -9.87 8.56
C ARG A 311 16.46 -10.62 7.77
N PHE A 312 15.84 -11.61 8.38
CA PHE A 312 14.82 -12.43 7.79
C PHE A 312 13.50 -12.31 8.57
N GLN A 313 12.40 -12.37 7.85
CA GLN A 313 11.06 -12.36 8.44
C GLN A 313 10.12 -13.18 7.54
N THR A 314 9.27 -13.99 8.11
CA THR A 314 8.17 -14.62 7.36
C THR A 314 6.92 -13.75 7.40
N ASN A 315 6.10 -13.83 6.36
CA ASN A 315 4.78 -13.20 6.34
C ASN A 315 3.71 -14.08 7.01
N ASP A 316 3.96 -15.37 7.20
CA ASP A 316 3.05 -16.30 7.89
C ASP A 316 3.83 -17.47 8.53
N ASP A 317 4.00 -17.43 9.84
CA ASP A 317 4.75 -18.43 10.62
C ASP A 317 4.02 -19.78 10.65
N SER A 318 2.71 -19.80 10.41
CA SER A 318 1.93 -21.04 10.34
C SER A 318 2.30 -21.91 9.13
N ILE A 319 2.90 -21.32 8.10
CA ILE A 319 3.34 -21.98 6.87
C ILE A 319 4.85 -22.27 6.91
N ALA A 320 5.64 -21.26 7.25
CA ALA A 320 7.08 -21.40 7.39
C ALA A 320 7.64 -20.39 8.39
N THR A 321 8.64 -20.81 9.16
CA THR A 321 9.47 -19.95 10.00
C THR A 321 10.85 -19.76 9.36
N VAL A 322 11.57 -18.72 9.75
CA VAL A 322 12.94 -18.48 9.33
C VAL A 322 13.76 -17.99 10.53
N ASP A 323 14.96 -18.51 10.69
CA ASP A 323 15.87 -18.04 11.73
C ASP A 323 16.75 -16.87 11.27
N ASN A 324 17.58 -16.36 12.18
CA ASN A 324 18.48 -15.24 11.91
C ASN A 324 19.60 -15.58 10.91
N ASP A 325 19.87 -16.84 10.65
CA ASP A 325 20.89 -17.30 9.71
C ASP A 325 20.29 -17.65 8.33
N GLY A 326 18.99 -17.45 8.17
CA GLY A 326 18.28 -17.65 6.91
C GLY A 326 17.89 -19.11 6.68
N LEU A 327 17.84 -19.95 7.73
CA LEU A 327 17.33 -21.30 7.63
C LEU A 327 15.80 -21.28 7.70
N ALA A 328 15.15 -21.44 6.56
CA ALA A 328 13.70 -21.56 6.49
C ALA A 328 13.25 -22.98 6.88
N THR A 329 12.26 -23.07 7.77
CA THR A 329 11.70 -24.33 8.26
C THR A 329 10.21 -24.39 7.98
N SER A 330 9.74 -25.46 7.39
CA SER A 330 8.32 -25.70 7.08
C SER A 330 7.51 -25.93 8.35
N SER A 331 6.43 -25.18 8.53
CA SER A 331 5.50 -25.32 9.68
C SER A 331 4.17 -25.95 9.25
N GLY A 332 3.59 -25.53 8.11
CA GLY A 332 2.28 -25.98 7.64
C GLY A 332 2.12 -25.96 6.13
N ALA A 333 1.03 -26.55 5.62
CA ALA A 333 0.68 -26.53 4.21
C ALA A 333 0.12 -25.16 3.79
N GLY A 334 0.46 -24.70 2.59
CA GLY A 334 0.04 -23.42 2.05
C GLY A 334 1.19 -22.66 1.38
N ASP A 335 1.04 -21.35 1.25
CA ASP A 335 2.05 -20.47 0.68
C ASP A 335 2.25 -19.19 1.49
N THR A 336 3.51 -18.78 1.60
CA THR A 336 3.92 -17.54 2.26
C THR A 336 5.15 -16.96 1.55
N HIS A 337 5.76 -15.95 2.14
CA HIS A 337 7.04 -15.40 1.69
C HIS A 337 7.99 -15.23 2.87
N VAL A 338 9.26 -15.50 2.64
CA VAL A 338 10.35 -15.05 3.51
C VAL A 338 10.88 -13.74 2.95
N VAL A 339 10.79 -12.69 3.73
CA VAL A 339 11.28 -11.34 3.41
C VAL A 339 12.70 -11.19 3.93
N VAL A 340 13.58 -10.70 3.09
CA VAL A 340 15.00 -10.48 3.35
C VAL A 340 15.30 -8.99 3.30
N PHE A 341 15.97 -8.49 4.34
CA PHE A 341 16.38 -7.09 4.48
C PHE A 341 17.89 -7.02 4.61
N TYR A 342 18.51 -6.22 3.78
CA TYR A 342 19.93 -5.90 3.90
C TYR A 342 20.19 -4.50 3.34
N ASP A 343 20.94 -3.66 4.06
CA ASP A 343 21.16 -2.25 3.73
C ASP A 343 19.81 -1.55 3.40
N ASN A 344 19.69 -1.00 2.22
CA ASN A 344 18.47 -0.37 1.73
C ASN A 344 17.57 -1.31 0.90
N GLY A 345 18.00 -2.56 0.69
CA GLY A 345 17.29 -3.54 -0.11
C GLY A 345 16.27 -4.32 0.70
N VAL A 346 15.14 -4.61 0.05
CA VAL A 346 14.12 -5.53 0.53
C VAL A 346 13.75 -6.44 -0.62
N THR A 347 13.73 -7.74 -0.39
CA THR A 347 13.28 -8.74 -1.36
C THR A 347 12.50 -9.84 -0.65
N ALA A 348 11.69 -10.59 -1.39
CA ALA A 348 10.92 -11.67 -0.82
C ALA A 348 11.04 -12.93 -1.66
N ILE A 349 11.12 -14.08 -0.99
CA ILE A 349 11.22 -15.41 -1.58
C ILE A 349 9.90 -16.12 -1.37
N PRO A 350 9.21 -16.60 -2.42
CA PRO A 350 8.04 -17.45 -2.27
C PRO A 350 8.40 -18.75 -1.58
N VAL A 351 7.57 -19.15 -0.61
CA VAL A 351 7.68 -20.43 0.11
C VAL A 351 6.36 -21.15 -0.02
N LEU A 352 6.40 -22.36 -0.58
CA LEU A 352 5.23 -23.20 -0.81
C LEU A 352 5.42 -24.53 -0.11
N ARG A 353 4.37 -25.02 0.50
CA ARG A 353 4.23 -26.40 0.98
C ARG A 353 2.92 -26.97 0.49
N PRO A 354 2.94 -28.03 -0.35
CA PRO A 354 1.74 -28.68 -0.85
C PRO A 354 0.85 -29.18 0.29
N TYR A 355 -0.45 -29.16 0.07
CA TYR A 355 -1.41 -29.76 0.99
C TYR A 355 -1.29 -31.28 0.93
N PRO A 356 -1.49 -32.00 2.05
CA PRO A 356 -1.44 -33.45 2.07
C PRO A 356 -2.44 -34.03 1.07
N HIS A 357 -2.00 -34.95 0.24
CA HIS A 357 -2.89 -35.65 -0.68
C HIS A 357 -3.89 -36.53 0.07
N SER A 358 -5.18 -36.32 -0.17
CA SER A 358 -6.12 -37.43 -0.03
C SER A 358 -5.98 -38.35 -1.25
N ALA A 359 -5.95 -39.65 -1.03
CA ALA A 359 -5.63 -40.67 -2.04
C ALA A 359 -6.56 -40.71 -3.28
N SER A 360 -7.54 -39.81 -3.34
CA SER A 360 -8.52 -39.69 -4.45
C SER A 360 -8.25 -38.53 -5.41
N ALA A 361 -7.23 -37.70 -5.19
CA ALA A 361 -6.93 -36.54 -6.03
C ALA A 361 -5.92 -36.90 -7.15
N GLN A 362 -6.35 -37.70 -8.10
CA GLN A 362 -5.71 -37.68 -9.42
C GLN A 362 -6.12 -36.36 -10.08
N ILE A 363 -5.22 -35.39 -10.07
CA ILE A 363 -5.31 -34.24 -10.96
C ILE A 363 -5.29 -34.83 -12.37
N SER A 364 -6.47 -34.83 -13.02
CA SER A 364 -6.53 -35.24 -14.43
C SER A 364 -5.71 -34.21 -15.22
N SER A 365 -4.44 -34.52 -15.45
CA SER A 365 -3.49 -33.79 -16.29
C SER A 365 -3.87 -33.75 -17.79
N SER A 366 -5.12 -34.04 -18.11
CA SER A 366 -5.59 -34.24 -19.48
C SER A 366 -6.32 -33.05 -20.12
N VAL A 367 -6.27 -31.86 -19.51
CA VAL A 367 -6.66 -30.65 -20.24
C VAL A 367 -5.41 -30.07 -20.90
N THR A 368 -5.22 -30.41 -22.17
CA THR A 368 -4.22 -29.75 -23.00
C THR A 368 -4.39 -28.24 -22.89
N ASP A 369 -3.31 -27.55 -22.47
CA ASP A 369 -3.24 -26.13 -22.06
C ASP A 369 -3.69 -25.11 -23.15
N THR A 370 -3.99 -25.57 -24.34
CA THR A 370 -4.21 -24.75 -25.55
C THR A 370 -5.59 -24.09 -25.65
N GLY A 371 -6.52 -24.33 -24.72
CA GLY A 371 -7.87 -23.76 -24.74
C GLY A 371 -8.30 -23.02 -23.46
N LEU A 372 -7.47 -23.03 -22.43
CA LEU A 372 -7.83 -22.38 -21.15
C LEU A 372 -7.69 -20.86 -21.19
N HIS A 373 -8.58 -20.17 -20.51
CA HIS A 373 -8.48 -18.74 -20.28
C HIS A 373 -7.14 -18.43 -19.57
N PRO A 374 -6.40 -17.37 -19.94
CA PRO A 374 -5.09 -17.07 -19.34
C PRO A 374 -5.08 -16.98 -17.81
N ILE A 375 -6.14 -16.39 -17.20
CA ILE A 375 -6.30 -16.36 -15.74
C ILE A 375 -6.29 -17.78 -15.17
N ASP A 376 -7.08 -18.68 -15.76
CA ASP A 376 -7.22 -20.06 -15.27
C ASP A 376 -5.93 -20.85 -15.38
N ARG A 377 -5.17 -20.64 -16.45
CA ARG A 377 -3.84 -21.26 -16.62
C ARG A 377 -2.88 -20.86 -15.50
N MET A 378 -2.79 -19.53 -15.20
CA MET A 378 -1.91 -19.03 -14.16
C MET A 378 -2.35 -19.42 -12.76
N VAL A 379 -3.66 -19.42 -12.49
CA VAL A 379 -4.20 -19.89 -11.21
C VAL A 379 -3.95 -21.39 -11.06
N ASN A 380 -4.27 -22.21 -12.09
CA ASN A 380 -4.12 -23.66 -12.02
C ASN A 380 -2.64 -24.07 -11.86
N ALA A 381 -1.70 -23.40 -12.52
CA ALA A 381 -0.27 -23.65 -12.35
C ALA A 381 0.19 -23.47 -10.87
N LYS A 382 -0.38 -22.53 -10.15
CA LYS A 382 -0.10 -22.37 -8.72
C LYS A 382 -0.80 -23.43 -7.87
N LEU A 383 -2.07 -23.75 -8.19
CA LEU A 383 -2.81 -24.80 -7.50
C LEU A 383 -2.12 -26.16 -7.62
N GLU A 384 -1.54 -26.46 -8.78
CA GLU A 384 -0.76 -27.68 -9.01
C GLU A 384 0.47 -27.75 -8.09
N LYS A 385 1.25 -26.67 -7.96
CA LYS A 385 2.38 -26.58 -7.02
C LYS A 385 1.96 -26.83 -5.57
N LEU A 386 0.74 -26.43 -5.21
CA LEU A 386 0.18 -26.57 -3.86
C LEU A 386 -0.59 -27.89 -3.66
N ALA A 387 -0.68 -28.74 -4.68
CA ALA A 387 -1.52 -29.95 -4.70
C ALA A 387 -2.99 -29.68 -4.36
N LEU A 388 -3.51 -28.54 -4.79
CA LEU A 388 -4.89 -28.12 -4.57
C LEU A 388 -5.76 -28.49 -5.79
N THR A 389 -6.81 -29.27 -5.55
CA THR A 389 -7.86 -29.52 -6.56
C THR A 389 -8.89 -28.38 -6.51
N PRO A 390 -9.15 -27.67 -7.60
CA PRO A 390 -10.16 -26.64 -7.61
C PRO A 390 -11.58 -27.21 -7.38
N SER A 391 -12.47 -26.42 -6.78
CA SER A 391 -13.88 -26.76 -6.68
C SER A 391 -14.52 -26.80 -8.06
N ARG A 392 -15.63 -27.56 -8.19
CA ARG A 392 -16.45 -27.58 -9.40
C ARG A 392 -16.99 -26.19 -9.76
N LEU A 393 -17.50 -26.02 -10.97
CA LEU A 393 -18.23 -24.82 -11.34
C LEU A 393 -19.46 -24.64 -10.44
N CYS A 394 -19.78 -23.41 -10.15
CA CYS A 394 -21.03 -23.05 -9.46
C CYS A 394 -22.25 -23.27 -10.37
N THR A 395 -23.42 -23.42 -9.77
CA THR A 395 -24.69 -23.49 -10.52
C THR A 395 -24.96 -22.15 -11.23
N ASP A 396 -25.88 -22.18 -12.20
CA ASP A 396 -26.24 -20.96 -12.91
C ASP A 396 -26.94 -19.93 -12.01
N ALA A 397 -27.69 -20.39 -11.01
CA ALA A 397 -28.30 -19.53 -10.02
C ALA A 397 -27.25 -18.84 -9.15
N GLU A 398 -26.26 -19.60 -8.63
CA GLU A 398 -25.12 -19.06 -7.87
C GLU A 398 -24.31 -18.07 -8.72
N PHE A 399 -24.02 -18.41 -9.99
CA PHE A 399 -23.32 -17.53 -10.91
C PHE A 399 -24.07 -16.22 -11.11
N LEU A 400 -25.35 -16.28 -11.48
CA LEU A 400 -26.14 -15.09 -11.78
C LEU A 400 -26.26 -14.17 -10.57
N ARG A 401 -26.52 -14.74 -9.38
CA ARG A 401 -26.54 -13.96 -8.14
C ARG A 401 -25.21 -13.28 -7.87
N ARG A 402 -24.11 -14.04 -7.92
CA ARG A 402 -22.76 -13.54 -7.63
C ARG A 402 -22.38 -12.43 -8.59
N VAL A 403 -22.50 -12.65 -9.89
CA VAL A 403 -22.07 -11.67 -10.89
C VAL A 403 -22.92 -10.40 -10.87
N SER A 404 -24.23 -10.53 -10.59
CA SER A 404 -25.11 -9.36 -10.45
C SER A 404 -24.72 -8.50 -9.24
N ILE A 405 -24.47 -9.11 -8.09
CA ILE A 405 -24.03 -8.41 -6.88
C ILE A 405 -22.66 -7.74 -7.09
N ASP A 406 -21.69 -8.45 -7.64
CA ASP A 406 -20.31 -7.97 -7.77
C ASP A 406 -20.18 -6.88 -8.83
N MET A 407 -20.88 -7.04 -9.93
CA MET A 407 -20.75 -6.16 -11.09
C MET A 407 -21.68 -4.95 -11.02
N THR A 408 -22.89 -5.11 -10.51
CA THR A 408 -23.93 -4.06 -10.55
C THR A 408 -24.45 -3.63 -9.16
N GLY A 409 -24.02 -4.30 -8.09
CA GLY A 409 -24.53 -4.01 -6.74
C GLY A 409 -26.03 -4.31 -6.60
N THR A 410 -26.60 -5.22 -7.40
CA THR A 410 -28.05 -5.54 -7.41
C THR A 410 -28.30 -7.04 -7.31
N LEU A 411 -29.44 -7.43 -6.77
CA LEU A 411 -29.96 -8.78 -6.94
C LEU A 411 -30.58 -8.92 -8.33
N PRO A 412 -30.51 -10.10 -8.99
CA PRO A 412 -31.30 -10.37 -10.18
C PRO A 412 -32.78 -10.49 -9.80
N ASP A 413 -33.68 -10.18 -10.74
CA ASP A 413 -35.10 -10.34 -10.49
C ASP A 413 -35.60 -11.77 -10.81
N PRO A 414 -36.80 -12.21 -10.31
CA PRO A 414 -37.29 -13.55 -10.50
C PRO A 414 -37.42 -13.99 -11.96
N VAL A 415 -37.81 -13.08 -12.88
CA VAL A 415 -37.96 -13.38 -14.32
C VAL A 415 -36.56 -13.56 -14.94
N GLU A 416 -35.62 -12.72 -14.58
CA GLU A 416 -34.23 -12.85 -15.03
C GLU A 416 -33.61 -14.19 -14.59
N ILE A 417 -33.85 -14.60 -13.34
CA ILE A 417 -33.34 -15.86 -12.79
C ILE A 417 -33.93 -17.05 -13.56
N THR A 418 -35.26 -17.13 -13.69
CA THR A 418 -35.92 -18.25 -14.34
C THR A 418 -35.57 -18.35 -15.83
N THR A 419 -35.48 -17.22 -16.52
CA THR A 419 -35.04 -17.14 -17.93
C THR A 419 -33.60 -17.61 -18.09
N PHE A 420 -32.69 -17.15 -17.23
CA PHE A 420 -31.29 -17.52 -17.32
C PHE A 420 -31.04 -19.00 -17.02
N ILE A 421 -31.76 -19.57 -16.03
CA ILE A 421 -31.66 -21.00 -15.72
C ILE A 421 -32.20 -21.85 -16.87
N ALA A 422 -33.28 -21.43 -17.49
CA ALA A 422 -33.90 -22.14 -18.61
C ALA A 422 -33.10 -22.08 -19.93
N ASP A 423 -32.18 -21.08 -20.06
CA ASP A 423 -31.32 -20.97 -21.23
C ASP A 423 -30.26 -22.09 -21.20
N SER A 424 -30.25 -22.95 -22.22
CA SER A 424 -29.27 -24.05 -22.38
C SER A 424 -28.04 -23.68 -23.23
N SER A 425 -27.93 -22.42 -23.68
CA SER A 425 -26.83 -21.98 -24.54
C SER A 425 -25.51 -22.02 -23.80
N PRO A 426 -24.42 -22.51 -24.41
CA PRO A 426 -23.11 -22.65 -23.75
C PRO A 426 -22.46 -21.30 -23.43
N ASP A 427 -22.81 -20.24 -24.13
CA ASP A 427 -22.30 -18.89 -24.00
C ASP A 427 -23.15 -17.98 -23.10
N LYS A 428 -24.22 -18.48 -22.48
CA LYS A 428 -25.18 -17.68 -21.72
C LYS A 428 -24.54 -16.85 -20.61
N ARG A 429 -23.49 -17.38 -19.94
CA ARG A 429 -22.77 -16.66 -18.87
C ARG A 429 -21.99 -15.47 -19.44
N THR A 430 -21.30 -15.64 -20.56
CA THR A 430 -20.58 -14.57 -21.26
C THR A 430 -21.54 -13.47 -21.73
N ARG A 431 -22.65 -13.85 -22.36
CA ARG A 431 -23.69 -12.88 -22.78
C ARG A 431 -24.28 -12.12 -21.60
N LYS A 432 -24.50 -12.80 -20.47
CA LYS A 432 -24.99 -12.14 -19.26
C LYS A 432 -23.97 -11.17 -18.66
N ILE A 433 -22.69 -11.50 -18.68
CA ILE A 433 -21.60 -10.59 -18.28
C ILE A 433 -21.62 -9.33 -19.15
N ASP A 434 -21.69 -9.48 -20.48
CA ASP A 434 -21.73 -8.36 -21.41
C ASP A 434 -22.98 -7.49 -21.19
N GLU A 435 -24.14 -8.10 -20.97
CA GLU A 435 -25.38 -7.39 -20.64
C GLU A 435 -25.25 -6.57 -19.34
N LEU A 436 -24.70 -7.18 -18.28
CA LEU A 436 -24.52 -6.50 -17.00
C LEU A 436 -23.55 -5.31 -17.09
N LEU A 437 -22.52 -5.39 -17.91
CA LEU A 437 -21.57 -4.31 -18.16
C LEU A 437 -22.22 -3.10 -18.87
N GLU A 438 -23.32 -3.29 -19.60
CA GLU A 438 -24.03 -2.20 -20.26
C GLU A 438 -25.14 -1.58 -19.39
N ARG A 439 -25.44 -2.18 -18.24
CA ARG A 439 -26.46 -1.64 -17.33
C ARG A 439 -26.00 -0.35 -16.65
N PRO A 440 -26.86 0.66 -16.52
CA PRO A 440 -26.55 1.86 -15.72
C PRO A 440 -26.15 1.55 -14.26
N SER A 441 -26.66 0.45 -13.69
CA SER A 441 -26.31 0.00 -12.34
C SER A 441 -24.83 -0.44 -12.22
N TYR A 442 -24.20 -0.95 -13.30
CA TYR A 442 -22.76 -1.17 -13.33
C TYR A 442 -21.98 0.14 -13.10
N ALA A 443 -22.32 1.16 -13.87
CA ALA A 443 -21.63 2.45 -13.74
C ALA A 443 -21.85 3.08 -12.35
N ALA A 444 -23.08 3.01 -11.84
CA ALA A 444 -23.42 3.52 -10.50
C ALA A 444 -22.63 2.81 -9.39
N TRP A 445 -22.54 1.48 -9.47
CA TRP A 445 -21.82 0.67 -8.49
C TRP A 445 -20.30 0.94 -8.52
N TRP A 446 -19.71 0.95 -9.70
CA TRP A 446 -18.26 1.18 -9.83
C TRP A 446 -17.88 2.65 -9.60
N ALA A 447 -18.77 3.61 -9.88
CA ALA A 447 -18.59 4.98 -9.42
C ALA A 447 -18.55 5.07 -7.88
N ASN A 448 -19.40 4.30 -7.20
CA ASN A 448 -19.37 4.22 -5.74
C ASN A 448 -18.04 3.66 -5.21
N LYS A 449 -17.51 2.60 -5.86
CA LYS A 449 -16.18 2.03 -5.57
C LYS A 449 -15.05 3.03 -5.82
N LEU A 450 -15.09 3.75 -6.95
CA LEU A 450 -14.10 4.80 -7.24
C LEU A 450 -14.17 5.95 -6.24
N CYS A 451 -15.36 6.27 -5.72
CA CYS A 451 -15.51 7.22 -4.63
C CYS A 451 -14.87 6.73 -3.32
N ASP A 452 -14.92 5.41 -3.03
CA ASP A 452 -14.20 4.82 -1.89
C ASP A 452 -12.68 5.01 -2.07
N PHE A 453 -12.14 4.72 -3.26
CA PHE A 453 -10.70 4.84 -3.56
C PHE A 453 -10.19 6.28 -3.54
N THR A 454 -11.00 7.23 -3.97
CA THR A 454 -10.61 8.65 -4.06
C THR A 454 -10.93 9.47 -2.83
N GLY A 455 -11.58 8.89 -1.82
CA GLY A 455 -11.92 9.57 -0.58
C GLY A 455 -13.02 10.63 -0.74
N CYS A 456 -14.02 10.37 -1.58
CA CYS A 456 -15.18 11.23 -1.76
C CYS A 456 -16.08 11.18 -0.52
N ASN A 457 -15.73 11.99 0.49
CA ASN A 457 -16.41 12.05 1.79
C ASN A 457 -17.03 13.43 2.02
N PRO A 458 -18.37 13.54 2.15
CA PRO A 458 -19.04 14.82 2.42
C PRO A 458 -18.47 15.57 3.62
N LYS A 459 -18.06 14.84 4.68
CA LYS A 459 -17.51 15.44 5.90
C LYS A 459 -16.12 16.04 5.71
N SER A 460 -15.32 15.51 4.79
CA SER A 460 -13.99 16.03 4.50
C SER A 460 -14.01 17.25 3.59
N ILE A 461 -15.13 17.48 2.92
CA ILE A 461 -15.34 18.59 1.99
C ILE A 461 -15.91 19.81 2.71
N SER A 462 -16.70 19.61 3.76
CA SER A 462 -17.42 20.67 4.47
C SER A 462 -16.82 20.99 5.83
N SER A 463 -16.94 22.26 6.30
CA SER A 463 -16.67 22.64 7.69
C SER A 463 -17.79 22.14 8.62
N LEU A 464 -17.56 22.16 9.95
CA LEU A 464 -18.46 21.60 10.98
C LEU A 464 -19.81 22.31 11.17
N ILE A 465 -20.12 23.35 10.40
CA ILE A 465 -21.36 24.14 10.49
C ILE A 465 -22.46 23.49 9.62
N GLU A 466 -23.71 23.44 10.07
CA GLU A 466 -24.82 22.76 9.39
C GLU A 466 -25.01 23.15 7.90
N VAL A 467 -24.91 24.45 7.59
CA VAL A 467 -24.98 24.94 6.21
C VAL A 467 -23.84 24.40 5.36
N ALA A 468 -22.66 24.30 5.93
CA ALA A 468 -21.49 23.73 5.25
C ALA A 468 -21.58 22.21 5.10
N ARG A 469 -22.36 21.50 5.93
CA ARG A 469 -22.63 20.07 5.78
C ARG A 469 -23.45 19.80 4.53
N GLU A 470 -24.53 20.54 4.28
CA GLU A 470 -25.33 20.38 3.06
C GLU A 470 -24.51 20.68 1.81
N GLU A 471 -23.67 21.71 1.83
CA GLU A 471 -22.71 22.01 0.77
C GLU A 471 -21.77 20.82 0.50
N GLY A 472 -21.23 20.18 1.55
CA GLY A 472 -20.40 19.00 1.43
C GLY A 472 -21.12 17.82 0.78
N TYR A 473 -22.40 17.60 1.08
CA TYR A 473 -23.21 16.58 0.42
C TYR A 473 -23.45 16.89 -1.05
N ILE A 474 -23.70 18.16 -1.40
CA ILE A 474 -23.88 18.60 -2.77
C ILE A 474 -22.58 18.33 -3.57
N GLN A 475 -21.46 18.79 -3.08
CA GLN A 475 -20.16 18.60 -3.75
C GLN A 475 -19.77 17.13 -3.87
N ALA A 476 -20.01 16.32 -2.85
CA ALA A 476 -19.78 14.87 -2.92
C ALA A 476 -20.72 14.19 -3.93
N SER A 477 -21.96 14.63 -4.05
CA SER A 477 -22.90 14.12 -5.04
C SER A 477 -22.47 14.51 -6.46
N GLN A 478 -22.00 15.74 -6.67
CA GLN A 478 -21.43 16.19 -7.95
C GLN A 478 -20.18 15.39 -8.33
N TRP A 479 -19.33 15.07 -7.35
CA TRP A 479 -18.17 14.23 -7.58
C TRP A 479 -18.58 12.81 -7.99
N TYR A 480 -19.52 12.21 -7.28
CA TYR A 480 -20.08 10.90 -7.66
C TYR A 480 -20.68 10.93 -9.06
N ASP A 481 -21.51 11.93 -9.39
CA ASP A 481 -22.15 12.06 -10.70
C ASP A 481 -21.12 12.21 -11.81
N TRP A 482 -20.06 12.98 -11.58
CA TRP A 482 -18.96 13.17 -12.50
C TRP A 482 -18.23 11.84 -12.82
N ILE A 483 -17.97 11.02 -11.79
CA ILE A 483 -17.37 9.68 -11.98
C ILE A 483 -18.35 8.75 -12.70
N ASN A 484 -19.61 8.71 -12.23
CA ASN A 484 -20.63 7.82 -12.78
C ASN A 484 -20.86 8.04 -14.29
N GLU A 485 -20.90 9.30 -14.72
CA GLU A 485 -21.04 9.65 -16.14
C GLU A 485 -19.89 9.11 -16.99
N ARG A 486 -18.66 9.16 -16.48
CA ARG A 486 -17.47 8.68 -17.15
C ARG A 486 -17.39 7.16 -17.21
N VAL A 487 -17.72 6.49 -16.11
CA VAL A 487 -17.79 5.02 -16.08
C VAL A 487 -18.90 4.52 -17.02
N MET A 488 -20.05 5.21 -17.07
CA MET A 488 -21.13 4.85 -17.99
C MET A 488 -20.72 4.94 -19.46
N ARG A 489 -19.91 5.95 -19.81
CA ARG A 489 -19.35 6.09 -21.16
C ARG A 489 -18.14 5.17 -21.42
N ASN A 490 -17.77 4.36 -20.46
CA ASN A 490 -16.53 3.56 -20.47
C ASN A 490 -15.29 4.38 -20.79
N GLU A 491 -15.20 5.59 -20.18
CA GLU A 491 -14.01 6.44 -20.32
C GLU A 491 -12.81 5.69 -19.73
N PRO A 492 -11.64 5.68 -20.40
CA PRO A 492 -10.45 5.02 -19.92
C PRO A 492 -10.09 5.45 -18.49
N TYR A 493 -9.69 4.51 -17.63
CA TYR A 493 -9.39 4.79 -16.23
C TYR A 493 -8.34 5.88 -16.04
N ASP A 494 -7.29 5.89 -16.88
CA ASP A 494 -6.25 6.93 -16.85
C ASP A 494 -6.81 8.31 -17.17
N ARG A 495 -7.86 8.42 -18.03
CA ARG A 495 -8.54 9.68 -18.33
C ARG A 495 -9.43 10.15 -17.18
N ILE A 496 -10.10 9.23 -16.51
CA ILE A 496 -10.86 9.54 -15.28
C ILE A 496 -9.91 10.12 -14.23
N VAL A 497 -8.75 9.47 -14.02
CA VAL A 497 -7.74 9.95 -13.06
C VAL A 497 -7.11 11.27 -13.52
N GLU A 498 -6.84 11.46 -14.80
CA GLU A 498 -6.36 12.73 -15.36
C GLU A 498 -7.33 13.87 -15.06
N GLY A 499 -8.62 13.65 -15.24
CA GLY A 499 -9.66 14.65 -14.92
C GLY A 499 -9.73 15.03 -13.44
N ILE A 500 -9.26 14.15 -12.55
CA ILE A 500 -9.05 14.45 -11.12
C ILE A 500 -7.71 15.16 -10.92
N MET A 501 -6.63 14.59 -11.44
CA MET A 501 -5.26 15.05 -11.19
C MET A 501 -4.99 16.43 -11.77
N LEU A 502 -5.48 16.73 -12.98
CA LEU A 502 -5.25 17.98 -13.70
C LEU A 502 -6.45 18.93 -13.67
N ALA A 503 -7.41 18.69 -12.77
CA ALA A 503 -8.58 19.57 -12.62
C ALA A 503 -8.17 21.04 -12.42
N ASP A 504 -8.88 21.95 -13.09
CA ASP A 504 -8.75 23.38 -12.85
C ASP A 504 -9.30 23.72 -11.46
N LEU A 505 -8.41 24.17 -10.58
CA LEU A 505 -8.76 24.48 -9.19
C LEU A 505 -9.67 25.72 -9.06
N SER A 506 -9.82 26.52 -10.12
CA SER A 506 -10.81 27.60 -10.17
C SER A 506 -12.24 27.10 -10.41
N GLY A 507 -12.41 25.80 -10.66
CA GLY A 507 -13.70 25.17 -10.95
C GLY A 507 -14.20 25.44 -12.38
N ARG A 508 -13.35 25.97 -13.25
CA ARG A 508 -13.63 26.11 -14.67
C ARG A 508 -13.08 24.89 -15.40
N GLY A 509 -13.87 24.28 -16.25
CA GLY A 509 -13.48 23.12 -17.03
C GLY A 509 -14.18 21.82 -16.59
N GLU A 510 -13.84 20.71 -17.23
CA GLU A 510 -14.50 19.41 -17.10
C GLU A 510 -13.93 18.52 -16.00
N GLY A 511 -12.86 18.95 -15.32
CA GLY A 511 -12.19 18.18 -14.27
C GLY A 511 -12.95 18.19 -12.93
N MET A 512 -12.47 17.39 -11.97
CA MET A 512 -13.04 17.27 -10.63
C MET A 512 -12.13 17.92 -9.57
N PRO A 513 -12.23 19.22 -9.32
CA PRO A 513 -11.39 19.95 -8.39
C PRO A 513 -11.63 19.58 -6.92
N THR A 514 -12.78 18.98 -6.59
CA THR A 514 -13.16 18.65 -5.22
C THR A 514 -12.18 17.69 -4.53
N PHE A 515 -11.47 16.85 -5.30
CA PHE A 515 -10.38 16.03 -4.75
C PHE A 515 -9.32 16.87 -4.03
N TRP A 516 -8.95 18.03 -4.58
CA TRP A 516 -7.91 18.93 -4.09
C TRP A 516 -8.37 19.88 -2.97
N THR A 517 -9.68 20.10 -2.85
CA THR A 517 -10.25 21.05 -1.89
C THR A 517 -10.67 20.41 -0.57
N ARG A 518 -10.37 19.14 -0.37
CA ARG A 518 -10.67 18.43 0.88
C ARG A 518 -9.89 19.03 2.05
N GLN A 519 -10.52 19.14 3.20
CA GLN A 519 -9.93 19.71 4.41
C GLN A 519 -8.73 18.95 4.96
N SER A 520 -8.61 17.66 4.62
CA SER A 520 -7.47 16.83 4.99
C SER A 520 -6.19 17.13 4.20
N LEU A 521 -6.29 17.86 3.08
CA LEU A 521 -5.14 18.18 2.21
C LEU A 521 -4.61 19.59 2.49
N LYS A 522 -4.12 19.82 3.70
CA LYS A 522 -3.63 21.15 4.13
C LYS A 522 -2.21 21.42 3.68
N GLU A 523 -1.39 20.39 3.69
CA GLU A 523 0.03 20.47 3.36
C GLU A 523 0.36 19.64 2.10
N PRO A 524 1.43 19.98 1.38
CA PRO A 524 1.86 19.22 0.20
C PRO A 524 2.08 17.73 0.48
N LYS A 525 2.56 17.39 1.68
CA LYS A 525 2.76 16.02 2.12
C LYS A 525 1.46 15.23 2.24
N ASP A 526 0.38 15.85 2.75
CA ASP A 526 -0.94 15.21 2.86
C ASP A 526 -1.48 14.88 1.47
N THR A 527 -1.25 15.79 0.55
CA THR A 527 -1.62 15.63 -0.87
C THR A 527 -0.84 14.50 -1.53
N ALA A 528 0.49 14.47 -1.34
CA ALA A 528 1.34 13.40 -1.86
C ALA A 528 0.91 12.03 -1.33
N MET A 529 0.64 11.92 -0.03
CA MET A 529 0.12 10.68 0.58
C MET A 529 -1.23 10.27 -0.01
N SER A 530 -2.14 11.24 -0.19
CA SER A 530 -3.45 10.99 -0.79
C SER A 530 -3.36 10.47 -2.22
N VAL A 531 -2.50 11.06 -3.06
CA VAL A 531 -2.29 10.63 -4.45
C VAL A 531 -1.63 9.25 -4.50
N ALA A 532 -0.58 9.03 -3.71
CA ALA A 532 0.12 7.74 -3.63
C ALA A 532 -0.84 6.61 -3.21
N HIS A 533 -1.66 6.85 -2.21
CA HIS A 533 -2.60 5.87 -1.70
C HIS A 533 -3.76 5.63 -2.68
N ALA A 534 -4.40 6.71 -3.19
CA ALA A 534 -5.54 6.59 -4.08
C ALA A 534 -5.20 5.90 -5.41
N PHE A 535 -4.05 6.23 -6.00
CA PHE A 535 -3.77 5.85 -7.39
C PHE A 535 -2.59 4.91 -7.58
N LEU A 536 -1.65 4.85 -6.63
CA LEU A 536 -0.46 3.99 -6.74
C LEU A 536 -0.50 2.77 -5.81
N GLY A 537 -1.39 2.75 -4.82
CA GLY A 537 -1.48 1.65 -3.85
C GLY A 537 -0.23 1.51 -2.97
N ILE A 538 0.50 2.61 -2.75
CA ILE A 538 1.70 2.66 -1.90
C ILE A 538 1.47 3.55 -0.69
N GLN A 539 2.11 3.18 0.43
CA GLN A 539 2.03 3.92 1.67
C GLN A 539 3.35 4.64 1.92
N LEU A 540 3.32 5.96 1.97
CA LEU A 540 4.51 6.79 2.13
C LEU A 540 4.68 7.38 3.54
N GLN A 541 3.74 7.14 4.46
CA GLN A 541 3.71 7.78 5.78
C GLN A 541 5.01 7.60 6.57
N CYS A 542 5.56 6.39 6.60
CA CYS A 542 6.81 6.15 7.33
C CYS A 542 7.99 6.90 6.73
N ALA A 543 7.97 7.17 5.42
CA ALA A 543 9.02 7.92 4.74
C ALA A 543 9.01 9.43 5.04
N GLU A 544 8.00 9.94 5.73
CA GLU A 544 7.95 11.34 6.19
C GLU A 544 9.08 11.67 7.19
N CYS A 545 9.41 10.73 8.07
CA CYS A 545 10.37 10.97 9.16
C CYS A 545 11.68 10.19 9.00
N HIS A 546 11.64 9.00 8.40
CA HIS A 546 12.79 8.12 8.25
C HIS A 546 12.62 7.22 7.02
N LYS A 547 13.63 6.42 6.67
CA LYS A 547 13.46 5.40 5.63
C LYS A 547 12.32 4.45 5.99
N HIS A 548 11.49 4.12 5.00
CA HIS A 548 10.38 3.17 5.20
C HIS A 548 10.92 1.77 5.60
N PRO A 549 10.46 1.18 6.72
CA PRO A 549 11.07 -0.03 7.29
C PRO A 549 10.89 -1.30 6.43
N PHE A 550 9.85 -1.34 5.60
CA PHE A 550 9.46 -2.50 4.77
C PHE A 550 9.43 -2.17 3.28
N ASP A 551 9.87 -0.96 2.89
CA ASP A 551 9.85 -0.50 1.52
C ASP A 551 11.15 0.24 1.18
N GLN A 552 11.27 0.63 -0.08
CA GLN A 552 12.45 1.30 -0.62
C GLN A 552 12.47 2.81 -0.39
N TRP A 553 11.35 3.41 0.05
CA TRP A 553 11.18 4.87 0.13
C TRP A 553 12.04 5.50 1.21
N THR A 554 12.76 6.55 0.84
CA THR A 554 13.52 7.42 1.73
C THR A 554 12.75 8.71 2.03
N GLN A 555 13.18 9.44 3.04
CA GLN A 555 12.64 10.77 3.34
C GLN A 555 12.84 11.75 2.16
N ALA A 556 13.95 11.62 1.44
CA ALA A 556 14.21 12.43 0.25
C ALA A 556 13.18 12.15 -0.86
N ASP A 557 12.90 10.86 -1.14
CA ASP A 557 11.88 10.46 -2.12
C ASP A 557 10.49 11.04 -1.76
N PHE A 558 10.13 10.97 -0.47
CA PHE A 558 8.88 11.53 0.04
C PHE A 558 8.80 13.05 -0.10
N ASN A 559 9.87 13.75 0.30
CA ASN A 559 9.92 15.20 0.24
C ASN A 559 9.87 15.71 -1.21
N ASP A 560 10.64 15.09 -2.12
CA ASP A 560 10.63 15.45 -3.53
C ASP A 560 9.25 15.22 -4.16
N PHE A 561 8.62 14.06 -3.87
CA PHE A 561 7.27 13.79 -4.35
C PHE A 561 6.24 14.79 -3.78
N GLY A 562 6.36 15.15 -2.50
CA GLY A 562 5.53 16.19 -1.87
C GLY A 562 5.64 17.56 -2.56
N ARG A 563 6.84 17.92 -3.05
CA ARG A 563 7.09 19.22 -3.69
C ARG A 563 6.34 19.40 -5.02
N PHE A 564 5.96 18.33 -5.72
CA PHE A 564 5.06 18.42 -6.89
C PHE A 564 3.68 18.99 -6.53
N PHE A 565 3.28 18.96 -5.27
CA PHE A 565 1.98 19.43 -4.80
C PHE A 565 2.05 20.74 -3.99
N THR A 566 3.22 21.39 -3.91
CA THR A 566 3.41 22.61 -3.10
C THR A 566 2.50 23.77 -3.53
N SER A 567 2.16 23.85 -4.80
CA SER A 567 1.26 24.87 -5.33
C SER A 567 -0.23 24.50 -5.27
N VAL A 568 -0.53 23.27 -4.84
CA VAL A 568 -1.87 22.67 -4.86
C VAL A 568 -2.29 22.31 -3.43
N THR A 569 -2.59 23.31 -2.63
CA THR A 569 -3.12 23.10 -1.27
C THR A 569 -4.44 23.83 -1.11
N THR A 570 -5.21 23.51 -0.07
CA THR A 570 -6.48 24.17 0.24
C THR A 570 -6.35 25.68 0.40
N THR A 571 -5.17 26.19 0.77
CA THR A 571 -4.86 27.60 0.94
C THR A 571 -4.28 28.25 -0.31
N LYS A 572 -3.70 27.48 -1.21
CA LYS A 572 -3.05 27.97 -2.43
C LYS A 572 -3.67 27.31 -3.66
N ARG A 573 -4.71 27.92 -4.17
CA ARG A 573 -5.41 27.43 -5.39
C ARG A 573 -4.64 27.71 -6.70
N GLN A 574 -3.32 27.64 -6.69
CA GLN A 574 -2.47 27.84 -7.84
C GLN A 574 -1.87 26.48 -8.27
N SER A 575 -2.02 26.13 -9.52
CA SER A 575 -1.48 24.89 -10.08
C SER A 575 -0.14 25.04 -10.80
N ARG A 576 0.52 26.24 -10.71
CA ARG A 576 1.73 26.52 -11.51
C ARG A 576 2.94 26.79 -10.63
N THR A 577 4.11 26.33 -11.06
CA THR A 577 5.42 26.60 -10.43
C THR A 577 5.77 28.08 -10.56
N ARG A 578 6.47 28.60 -9.57
CA ARG A 578 6.96 29.99 -9.54
C ARG A 578 8.42 30.10 -9.96
N GLU A 579 9.21 29.09 -9.69
CA GLU A 579 10.66 29.04 -9.87
C GLU A 579 11.07 27.76 -10.58
N LYS A 580 12.19 27.83 -11.31
CA LYS A 580 12.80 26.62 -11.86
C LYS A 580 13.19 25.67 -10.73
N THR A 581 12.74 24.43 -10.85
CA THR A 581 12.96 23.43 -9.79
C THR A 581 13.19 22.05 -10.39
N THR A 582 14.05 21.25 -9.76
CA THR A 582 14.33 19.89 -10.17
C THR A 582 13.91 18.96 -9.03
N LEU A 583 13.08 17.95 -9.32
CA LEU A 583 12.45 17.05 -8.36
C LEU A 583 12.62 15.59 -8.76
N GLY A 584 12.87 14.74 -7.79
CA GLY A 584 12.82 13.29 -7.95
C GLY A 584 11.38 12.77 -7.93
N LEU A 585 11.05 11.92 -8.90
CA LEU A 585 9.73 11.30 -9.01
C LEU A 585 9.81 9.84 -8.55
N LEU A 586 9.70 9.63 -7.23
CA LEU A 586 9.68 8.33 -6.55
C LEU A 586 10.74 7.35 -7.12
N ARG A 587 12.02 7.76 -7.13
CA ARG A 587 13.19 6.98 -7.59
C ARG A 587 13.15 6.52 -9.06
N SER A 588 12.17 6.98 -9.84
CA SER A 588 12.05 6.57 -11.25
C SER A 588 12.81 7.48 -12.19
N GLN A 589 12.66 8.78 -12.02
CA GLN A 589 13.28 9.80 -12.87
C GLN A 589 13.34 11.15 -12.16
N THR A 590 14.16 12.04 -12.68
CA THR A 590 14.27 13.43 -12.22
C THR A 590 13.57 14.34 -13.23
N ILE A 591 12.71 15.23 -12.74
CA ILE A 591 11.91 16.17 -13.54
C ILE A 591 12.39 17.58 -13.27
N SER A 592 12.69 18.33 -14.33
CA SER A 592 12.93 19.78 -14.27
C SER A 592 11.65 20.51 -14.65
N LEU A 593 11.19 21.41 -13.78
CA LEU A 593 10.02 22.25 -13.96
C LEU A 593 10.48 23.68 -14.18
N GLU A 594 9.91 24.34 -15.19
CA GLU A 594 10.12 25.76 -15.46
C GLU A 594 9.03 26.61 -14.80
N PRO A 595 9.26 27.92 -14.58
CA PRO A 595 8.22 28.82 -14.09
C PRO A 595 7.00 28.82 -15.02
N GLY A 596 5.83 28.57 -14.48
CA GLY A 596 4.58 28.47 -15.24
C GLY A 596 4.11 27.06 -15.55
N ASP A 597 4.94 26.03 -15.34
CA ASP A 597 4.53 24.62 -15.50
C ASP A 597 3.53 24.20 -14.44
N ASP A 598 2.62 23.30 -14.80
CA ASP A 598 1.80 22.58 -13.81
C ASP A 598 2.58 21.35 -13.33
N PRO A 599 3.01 21.33 -12.06
CA PRO A 599 3.83 20.23 -11.55
C PRO A 599 3.08 18.89 -11.48
N ARG A 600 1.75 18.89 -11.62
CA ARG A 600 0.92 17.67 -11.63
C ARG A 600 1.00 16.92 -12.98
N GLU A 601 1.25 17.63 -14.09
CA GLU A 601 1.35 17.01 -15.43
C GLU A 601 2.43 15.93 -15.52
N PRO A 602 3.68 16.17 -15.11
CA PRO A 602 4.71 15.12 -15.11
C PRO A 602 4.33 13.93 -14.25
N VAL A 603 3.68 14.16 -13.09
CA VAL A 603 3.21 13.06 -12.22
C VAL A 603 2.17 12.23 -12.96
N MET A 604 1.17 12.86 -13.59
CA MET A 604 0.13 12.14 -14.33
C MET A 604 0.71 11.39 -15.55
N ASN A 605 1.63 12.01 -16.29
CA ASN A 605 2.30 11.37 -17.41
C ASN A 605 3.13 10.16 -16.99
N TRP A 606 3.83 10.26 -15.86
CA TRP A 606 4.55 9.15 -15.28
C TRP A 606 3.61 8.03 -14.79
N MET A 607 2.47 8.37 -14.19
CA MET A 607 1.49 7.38 -13.73
C MET A 607 0.97 6.54 -14.90
N ARG A 608 0.66 7.16 -16.06
CA ARG A 608 0.17 6.45 -17.26
C ARG A 608 1.26 5.78 -18.09
N ASP A 609 2.55 6.01 -17.80
CA ASP A 609 3.64 5.35 -18.51
C ASP A 609 3.55 3.84 -18.34
N LYS A 610 3.73 3.09 -19.45
CA LYS A 610 3.69 1.62 -19.44
C LYS A 610 4.73 0.98 -18.50
N LYS A 611 5.79 1.71 -18.19
CA LYS A 611 6.84 1.29 -17.26
C LYS A 611 6.53 1.60 -15.80
N ASN A 612 5.46 2.36 -15.53
CA ASN A 612 5.07 2.64 -14.15
C ASN A 612 4.62 1.34 -13.47
N PRO A 613 5.26 0.93 -12.36
CA PRO A 613 4.98 -0.36 -11.76
C PRO A 613 3.78 -0.34 -10.78
N TRP A 614 3.15 0.80 -10.56
CA TRP A 614 2.12 0.93 -9.51
C TRP A 614 0.73 1.26 -10.06
N PHE A 615 0.57 2.28 -10.89
CA PHE A 615 -0.73 2.86 -11.26
C PHE A 615 -1.73 1.82 -11.80
N ALA A 616 -1.38 1.13 -12.87
CA ALA A 616 -2.25 0.11 -13.46
C ALA A 616 -2.40 -1.11 -12.54
N ARG A 617 -1.31 -1.53 -11.86
CA ARG A 617 -1.33 -2.68 -10.93
C ARG A 617 -2.24 -2.43 -9.73
N ALA A 618 -2.22 -1.22 -9.16
CA ALA A 618 -3.06 -0.86 -8.02
C ALA A 618 -4.55 -0.97 -8.39
N PHE A 619 -4.94 -0.44 -9.53
CA PHE A 619 -6.32 -0.51 -9.99
C PHE A 619 -6.75 -1.96 -10.32
N VAL A 620 -5.94 -2.68 -11.08
CA VAL A 620 -6.19 -4.10 -11.41
C VAL A 620 -6.36 -4.93 -10.14
N ASN A 621 -5.49 -4.76 -9.16
CA ASN A 621 -5.55 -5.49 -7.90
C ASN A 621 -6.79 -5.15 -7.06
N ARG A 622 -7.23 -3.89 -7.04
CA ARG A 622 -8.47 -3.47 -6.38
C ARG A 622 -9.70 -4.06 -7.05
N VAL A 623 -9.74 -4.04 -8.38
CA VAL A 623 -10.83 -4.68 -9.13
C VAL A 623 -10.85 -6.18 -8.85
N TRP A 624 -9.70 -6.85 -8.90
CA TRP A 624 -9.58 -8.26 -8.53
C TRP A 624 -10.10 -8.55 -7.12
N ALA A 625 -9.65 -7.76 -6.13
CA ALA A 625 -10.12 -7.87 -4.76
C ALA A 625 -11.65 -7.63 -4.64
N GLY A 626 -12.21 -6.78 -5.48
CA GLY A 626 -13.64 -6.57 -5.59
C GLY A 626 -14.42 -7.84 -5.94
N TYR A 627 -13.86 -8.71 -6.77
CA TYR A 627 -14.47 -9.98 -7.21
C TYR A 627 -14.12 -11.18 -6.32
N PHE A 628 -12.86 -11.27 -5.86
CA PHE A 628 -12.36 -12.42 -5.10
C PHE A 628 -12.28 -12.21 -3.59
N HIS A 629 -12.60 -11.01 -3.10
CA HIS A 629 -12.51 -10.62 -1.70
C HIS A 629 -11.08 -10.53 -1.15
N ILE A 630 -10.09 -11.00 -1.89
CA ILE A 630 -8.67 -10.91 -1.58
C ILE A 630 -7.92 -10.44 -2.81
N GLY A 631 -7.01 -9.49 -2.63
CA GLY A 631 -6.13 -9.02 -3.71
C GLY A 631 -5.08 -10.06 -4.09
N ILE A 632 -4.53 -9.94 -5.29
CA ILE A 632 -3.32 -10.67 -5.68
C ILE A 632 -2.15 -10.18 -4.82
N VAL A 633 -2.09 -8.88 -4.53
CA VAL A 633 -1.38 -8.28 -3.40
C VAL A 633 -2.40 -7.98 -2.32
N ASN A 634 -2.18 -8.44 -1.09
CA ASN A 634 -3.13 -8.27 0.01
C ASN A 634 -2.41 -7.84 1.31
N PRO A 635 -2.80 -6.74 1.96
CA PRO A 635 -3.90 -5.81 1.62
C PRO A 635 -3.71 -5.11 0.25
N PRO A 636 -4.83 -4.78 -0.45
CA PRO A 636 -4.77 -4.28 -1.84
C PRO A 636 -3.97 -3.00 -2.06
N ASP A 637 -3.81 -2.19 -1.01
CA ASP A 637 -3.16 -0.88 -1.04
C ASP A 637 -1.74 -0.90 -0.42
N GLN A 638 -1.11 -2.07 -0.33
CA GLN A 638 0.23 -2.25 0.25
C GLN A 638 1.21 -2.90 -0.74
N PHE A 639 1.45 -2.20 -1.85
CA PHE A 639 2.46 -2.61 -2.82
C PHE A 639 3.85 -2.30 -2.27
N THR A 640 4.48 -3.27 -1.63
CA THR A 640 5.85 -3.17 -1.12
C THR A 640 6.65 -4.41 -1.49
N PRO A 641 7.98 -4.34 -1.58
CA PRO A 641 8.81 -5.53 -1.77
C PRO A 641 8.64 -6.61 -0.69
N ALA A 642 8.22 -6.19 0.53
CA ALA A 642 7.94 -7.11 1.64
C ALA A 642 6.56 -7.78 1.54
N ASN A 643 5.67 -7.27 0.68
CA ASN A 643 4.33 -7.83 0.42
C ASN A 643 4.15 -8.12 -1.08
N PRO A 644 4.85 -9.12 -1.63
CA PRO A 644 4.78 -9.42 -3.06
C PRO A 644 3.45 -10.05 -3.45
N PRO A 645 3.11 -10.04 -4.76
CA PRO A 645 1.91 -10.69 -5.27
C PRO A 645 1.91 -12.20 -4.96
N SER A 646 0.76 -12.73 -4.54
CA SER A 646 0.56 -14.17 -4.36
C SER A 646 0.66 -14.95 -5.69
N ASN A 647 0.39 -14.29 -6.82
CA ASN A 647 0.57 -14.82 -8.17
C ASN A 647 1.10 -13.70 -9.09
N PRO A 648 2.43 -13.52 -9.19
CA PRO A 648 3.03 -12.44 -9.97
C PRO A 648 2.66 -12.49 -11.46
N ALA A 649 2.63 -13.67 -12.06
CA ALA A 649 2.31 -13.84 -13.47
C ALA A 649 0.88 -13.38 -13.79
N LEU A 650 -0.06 -13.68 -12.91
CA LEU A 650 -1.46 -13.26 -13.03
C LEU A 650 -1.60 -11.74 -12.98
N LEU A 651 -0.97 -11.11 -11.98
CA LEU A 651 -1.01 -9.65 -11.85
C LEU A 651 -0.38 -8.96 -13.06
N GLU A 652 0.76 -9.46 -13.52
CA GLU A 652 1.47 -8.90 -14.68
C GLU A 652 0.65 -9.04 -15.98
N TRP A 653 0.03 -10.21 -16.21
CA TRP A 653 -0.81 -10.43 -17.39
C TRP A 653 -2.03 -9.49 -17.41
N LEU A 654 -2.73 -9.38 -16.29
CA LEU A 654 -3.88 -8.48 -16.17
C LEU A 654 -3.48 -7.02 -16.34
N THR A 655 -2.37 -6.60 -15.73
CA THR A 655 -1.86 -5.22 -15.81
C THR A 655 -1.45 -4.86 -17.23
N THR A 656 -0.65 -5.71 -17.87
CA THR A 656 -0.20 -5.52 -19.26
C THR A 656 -1.39 -5.49 -20.21
N GLY A 657 -2.36 -6.40 -20.03
CA GLY A 657 -3.59 -6.42 -20.80
C GLY A 657 -4.40 -5.13 -20.63
N PHE A 658 -4.59 -4.68 -19.41
CA PHE A 658 -5.32 -3.44 -19.10
C PHE A 658 -4.69 -2.21 -19.75
N ILE A 659 -3.36 -2.08 -19.67
CA ILE A 659 -2.62 -0.99 -20.34
C ILE A 659 -2.77 -1.08 -21.86
N ASN A 660 -2.61 -2.28 -22.44
CA ASN A 660 -2.69 -2.48 -23.89
C ASN A 660 -4.12 -2.29 -24.45
N GLN A 661 -5.13 -2.44 -23.63
CA GLN A 661 -6.53 -2.10 -23.93
C GLN A 661 -6.88 -0.67 -23.55
N ASN A 662 -5.89 0.23 -23.49
CA ASN A 662 -6.07 1.65 -23.19
C ASN A 662 -6.84 1.91 -21.89
N PHE A 663 -6.53 1.16 -20.83
CA PHE A 663 -7.15 1.29 -19.52
C PHE A 663 -8.68 1.08 -19.52
N ASP A 664 -9.18 0.21 -20.41
CA ASP A 664 -10.59 -0.15 -20.51
C ASP A 664 -11.05 -0.95 -19.29
N MET A 665 -11.90 -0.34 -18.46
CA MET A 665 -12.43 -0.97 -17.25
C MET A 665 -13.33 -2.17 -17.59
N LYS A 666 -14.21 -2.08 -18.58
CA LYS A 666 -15.10 -3.17 -18.97
C LYS A 666 -14.32 -4.39 -19.46
N TRP A 667 -13.20 -4.19 -20.17
CA TRP A 667 -12.31 -5.28 -20.55
C TRP A 667 -11.81 -6.03 -19.29
N LEU A 668 -11.31 -5.31 -18.30
CA LEU A 668 -10.78 -5.94 -17.07
C LEU A 668 -11.86 -6.77 -16.36
N HIS A 669 -13.06 -6.22 -16.19
CA HIS A 669 -14.20 -6.90 -15.58
C HIS A 669 -14.58 -8.16 -16.35
N ARG A 670 -14.64 -8.06 -17.67
CA ARG A 670 -14.95 -9.18 -18.58
C ARG A 670 -13.92 -10.31 -18.45
N GLN A 671 -12.62 -9.98 -18.41
CA GLN A 671 -11.59 -11.01 -18.25
C GLN A 671 -11.74 -11.77 -16.93
N ILE A 672 -11.96 -11.06 -15.84
CA ILE A 672 -12.06 -11.66 -14.52
C ILE A 672 -13.31 -12.57 -14.44
N THR A 673 -14.47 -12.07 -14.83
CA THR A 673 -15.76 -12.77 -14.62
C THR A 673 -16.01 -13.93 -15.59
N ASN A 674 -15.35 -13.93 -16.77
CA ASN A 674 -15.37 -15.07 -17.68
C ASN A 674 -14.41 -16.20 -17.27
N SER A 675 -13.48 -15.96 -16.33
CA SER A 675 -12.55 -17.00 -15.89
C SER A 675 -13.30 -18.12 -15.12
N VAL A 676 -12.85 -19.36 -15.30
CA VAL A 676 -13.31 -20.51 -14.50
C VAL A 676 -13.00 -20.27 -13.02
N ALA A 677 -11.88 -19.62 -12.69
CA ALA A 677 -11.52 -19.28 -11.34
C ALA A 677 -12.62 -18.48 -10.62
N TYR A 678 -13.21 -17.47 -11.29
CA TYR A 678 -14.34 -16.71 -10.75
C TYR A 678 -15.63 -17.54 -10.64
N GLN A 679 -15.84 -18.43 -11.61
CA GLN A 679 -17.07 -19.24 -11.71
C GLN A 679 -17.02 -20.53 -10.87
N ARG A 680 -16.00 -20.74 -10.04
CA ARG A 680 -15.94 -21.89 -9.12
C ARG A 680 -16.99 -21.79 -8.03
N SER A 681 -17.47 -22.96 -7.60
CA SER A 681 -18.37 -23.07 -6.44
C SER A 681 -17.63 -22.72 -5.14
N TRP A 682 -18.38 -22.23 -4.17
CA TRP A 682 -17.90 -21.99 -2.81
C TRP A 682 -17.77 -23.27 -1.99
N VAL A 683 -18.39 -24.37 -2.41
CA VAL A 683 -18.34 -25.66 -1.71
C VAL A 683 -16.92 -26.21 -1.78
N PRO A 684 -16.27 -26.44 -0.64
CA PRO A 684 -14.92 -26.98 -0.61
C PRO A 684 -14.90 -28.47 -0.94
N ASN A 685 -13.77 -28.94 -1.43
CA ASN A 685 -13.39 -30.34 -1.43
C ASN A 685 -12.33 -30.60 -0.33
N ASP A 686 -11.87 -31.85 -0.21
CA ASP A 686 -10.95 -32.23 0.86
C ASP A 686 -9.60 -31.52 0.77
N SER A 687 -9.12 -31.20 -0.45
CA SER A 687 -7.82 -30.54 -0.62
C SER A 687 -7.88 -29.04 -0.37
N ASN A 688 -9.00 -28.37 -0.69
CA ASN A 688 -9.06 -26.90 -0.70
C ASN A 688 -9.88 -26.26 0.44
N ARG A 689 -10.31 -27.06 1.42
CA ARG A 689 -11.11 -26.58 2.56
C ARG A 689 -10.45 -25.43 3.31
N ASN A 690 -9.14 -25.51 3.49
CA ASN A 690 -8.34 -24.52 4.21
C ASN A 690 -7.73 -23.43 3.31
N ASP A 691 -7.82 -23.59 1.99
CA ASP A 691 -7.35 -22.58 1.07
C ASP A 691 -8.27 -21.35 1.09
N ARG A 692 -7.69 -20.19 1.41
CA ARG A 692 -8.38 -18.89 1.41
C ARG A 692 -7.70 -17.87 0.50
N ARG A 693 -6.60 -18.25 -0.19
CA ARG A 693 -5.70 -17.29 -0.85
C ARG A 693 -5.47 -17.59 -2.33
N ASN A 694 -5.64 -18.85 -2.75
CA ASN A 694 -5.18 -19.31 -4.07
C ASN A 694 -6.28 -19.46 -5.11
N TYR A 695 -7.49 -18.94 -4.82
CA TYR A 695 -8.62 -18.94 -5.76
C TYR A 695 -9.06 -20.34 -6.19
N SER A 696 -8.79 -21.38 -5.41
CA SER A 696 -9.22 -22.76 -5.67
C SER A 696 -10.74 -22.95 -5.58
N ARG A 697 -11.43 -22.04 -4.92
CA ARG A 697 -12.89 -21.95 -4.79
C ARG A 697 -13.34 -20.51 -4.54
N ALA A 698 -14.61 -20.24 -4.70
CA ALA A 698 -15.17 -18.97 -4.23
C ALA A 698 -15.20 -18.95 -2.69
N ILE A 699 -14.81 -17.85 -2.11
CA ILE A 699 -14.87 -17.63 -0.66
C ILE A 699 -16.15 -16.85 -0.34
N PRO A 700 -17.11 -17.43 0.43
CA PRO A 700 -18.30 -16.73 0.83
C PRO A 700 -17.93 -15.46 1.62
N ARG A 701 -18.53 -14.34 1.23
CA ARG A 701 -18.33 -13.04 1.85
C ARG A 701 -19.65 -12.35 2.08
N ARG A 702 -19.68 -11.44 3.03
CA ARG A 702 -20.88 -10.65 3.22
C ARG A 702 -21.16 -9.75 2.02
N ILE A 703 -22.43 -9.61 1.70
CA ILE A 703 -22.82 -8.60 0.71
C ILE A 703 -22.56 -7.20 1.27
N PRO A 704 -22.14 -6.24 0.43
CA PRO A 704 -21.92 -4.86 0.87
C PRO A 704 -23.17 -4.22 1.48
N ALA A 705 -22.98 -3.30 2.42
CA ALA A 705 -24.06 -2.61 3.12
C ALA A 705 -25.12 -2.00 2.19
N GLU A 706 -24.65 -1.38 1.12
CA GLU A 706 -25.49 -0.77 0.10
C GLU A 706 -26.35 -1.81 -0.62
N VAL A 707 -25.76 -2.93 -0.99
CA VAL A 707 -26.44 -4.04 -1.67
C VAL A 707 -27.42 -4.72 -0.74
N MET A 708 -27.08 -4.88 0.54
CA MET A 708 -27.98 -5.42 1.56
C MET A 708 -29.25 -4.56 1.68
N TYR A 709 -29.06 -3.25 1.83
CA TYR A 709 -30.17 -2.32 1.99
C TYR A 709 -31.08 -2.28 0.76
N ASP A 710 -30.49 -2.24 -0.44
CA ASP A 710 -31.24 -2.25 -1.70
C ASP A 710 -31.89 -3.61 -1.97
N GLY A 711 -31.20 -4.70 -1.61
CA GLY A 711 -31.72 -6.08 -1.75
C GLY A 711 -32.96 -6.34 -0.90
N MET A 712 -33.00 -5.83 0.34
CA MET A 712 -34.21 -5.89 1.17
C MET A 712 -35.39 -5.17 0.51
N LYS A 713 -35.15 -3.96 -0.04
CA LYS A 713 -36.18 -3.21 -0.76
C LYS A 713 -36.68 -3.93 -1.99
N GLN A 714 -35.78 -4.51 -2.74
CA GLN A 714 -36.10 -5.23 -3.98
C GLN A 714 -36.89 -6.51 -3.67
N ALA A 715 -36.50 -7.26 -2.64
CA ALA A 715 -37.19 -8.51 -2.28
C ALA A 715 -38.65 -8.30 -1.81
N THR A 716 -38.93 -7.13 -1.23
CA THR A 716 -40.25 -6.75 -0.68
C THR A 716 -41.13 -5.91 -1.64
N ALA A 717 -40.59 -5.54 -2.80
CA ALA A 717 -41.35 -4.74 -3.78
C ALA A 717 -42.49 -5.57 -4.42
N SER A 718 -43.61 -4.92 -4.80
CA SER A 718 -44.63 -5.53 -5.64
C SER A 718 -44.05 -5.88 -7.03
N ALA A 719 -44.73 -6.76 -7.76
CA ALA A 719 -44.23 -7.22 -9.05
C ALA A 719 -44.09 -6.10 -10.08
N ASP A 720 -45.00 -5.13 -10.08
CA ASP A 720 -44.98 -3.95 -10.93
C ASP A 720 -43.88 -2.92 -10.55
N LYS A 721 -43.56 -2.83 -9.29
CA LYS A 721 -42.55 -1.89 -8.78
C LYS A 721 -41.12 -2.45 -8.74
N MET A 722 -40.95 -3.76 -8.85
CA MET A 722 -39.64 -4.42 -8.66
C MET A 722 -38.59 -3.87 -9.64
N GLN A 723 -38.96 -3.69 -10.91
CA GLN A 723 -38.05 -3.13 -11.89
C GLN A 723 -37.70 -1.67 -11.59
N GLU A 724 -38.69 -0.84 -11.18
CA GLU A 724 -38.41 0.52 -10.77
C GLU A 724 -37.45 0.58 -9.57
N VAL A 725 -37.70 -0.24 -8.55
CA VAL A 725 -36.82 -0.32 -7.35
C VAL A 725 -35.41 -0.73 -7.73
N ARG A 726 -35.25 -1.66 -8.67
CA ARG A 726 -33.94 -2.09 -9.16
C ARG A 726 -33.26 -0.99 -9.97
N ASP A 727 -33.95 -0.33 -10.86
CA ASP A 727 -33.36 0.53 -11.91
C ASP A 727 -33.34 2.01 -11.52
N ASN A 728 -34.08 2.43 -10.50
CA ASN A 728 -34.08 3.83 -10.02
C ASN A 728 -32.83 4.14 -9.17
N LEU A 729 -31.71 4.43 -9.83
CA LEU A 729 -30.43 4.70 -9.20
C LEU A 729 -30.44 5.88 -8.22
N ARG A 730 -31.37 6.82 -8.35
CA ARG A 730 -31.51 7.97 -7.42
C ARG A 730 -31.99 7.53 -6.05
N ARG A 731 -32.73 6.43 -5.96
CA ARG A 731 -33.30 5.88 -4.71
C ARG A 731 -32.52 4.69 -4.16
N ARG A 732 -31.41 4.32 -4.79
CA ARG A 732 -30.58 3.19 -4.37
C ARG A 732 -29.38 3.60 -3.51
N ALA A 733 -29.10 2.82 -2.48
CA ALA A 733 -27.90 2.96 -1.66
C ALA A 733 -26.61 2.64 -2.42
N SER A 734 -26.67 1.72 -3.39
CA SER A 734 -25.57 1.44 -4.33
C SER A 734 -25.42 2.47 -5.44
N GLY A 735 -26.28 3.48 -5.49
CA GLY A 735 -26.28 4.59 -6.43
C GLY A 735 -26.16 5.95 -5.74
N HIS A 736 -27.00 6.93 -6.15
CA HIS A 736 -26.93 8.32 -5.66
C HIS A 736 -27.18 8.50 -4.16
N LEU A 737 -28.01 7.64 -3.53
CA LEU A 737 -28.22 7.69 -2.09
C LEU A 737 -26.97 7.37 -1.27
N SER A 738 -25.97 6.73 -1.90
CA SER A 738 -24.71 6.40 -1.26
C SER A 738 -24.10 7.57 -0.49
N MET A 739 -24.12 8.75 -1.06
CA MET A 739 -23.56 9.96 -0.43
C MET A 739 -24.36 10.42 0.79
N ARG A 740 -25.68 10.41 0.72
CA ARG A 740 -26.57 10.84 1.83
C ARG A 740 -26.69 9.81 2.94
N MET A 741 -26.53 8.54 2.63
CA MET A 741 -26.61 7.46 3.62
C MET A 741 -25.29 7.17 4.33
N ALA A 742 -24.19 7.80 3.90
CA ALA A 742 -22.91 7.70 4.60
C ALA A 742 -23.06 8.14 6.06
N GLY A 743 -22.81 7.23 6.99
CA GLY A 743 -22.93 7.51 8.42
C GLY A 743 -24.29 7.21 9.05
N THR A 744 -25.30 6.71 8.33
CA THR A 744 -26.52 6.16 8.94
C THR A 744 -26.18 4.89 9.73
N HIS A 745 -26.93 4.62 10.80
CA HIS A 745 -26.69 3.47 11.66
C HIS A 745 -26.65 2.15 10.89
N ALA A 746 -27.63 1.92 10.02
CA ALA A 746 -27.70 0.72 9.18
C ALA A 746 -26.42 0.53 8.33
N MET A 747 -25.95 1.60 7.65
CA MET A 747 -24.76 1.52 6.80
C MET A 747 -23.49 1.23 7.60
N LYS A 748 -23.34 1.83 8.79
CA LYS A 748 -22.20 1.59 9.68
C LYS A 748 -22.19 0.16 10.22
N VAL A 749 -23.36 -0.34 10.66
CA VAL A 749 -23.52 -1.71 11.14
C VAL A 749 -23.07 -2.71 10.08
N PHE A 750 -23.37 -2.46 8.81
CA PHE A 750 -22.98 -3.32 7.69
C PHE A 750 -21.64 -2.95 7.04
N GLY A 751 -20.84 -2.08 7.68
CA GLY A 751 -19.43 -1.85 7.33
C GLY A 751 -19.20 -0.97 6.11
N LYS A 752 -20.14 -0.04 5.79
CA LYS A 752 -19.89 0.98 4.77
C LYS A 752 -18.77 1.90 5.23
N PRO A 753 -17.73 2.17 4.40
CA PRO A 753 -16.64 3.05 4.77
C PRO A 753 -17.11 4.50 4.95
N ASP A 754 -16.53 5.20 5.93
CA ASP A 754 -16.72 6.65 6.10
C ASP A 754 -15.91 7.44 5.06
N ARG A 755 -15.04 6.80 4.27
CA ARG A 755 -14.13 7.42 3.28
C ARG A 755 -13.22 8.47 3.88
N SER A 756 -12.77 8.24 5.10
CA SER A 756 -11.85 9.14 5.81
C SER A 756 -10.43 9.05 5.26
N ILE A 757 -10.05 7.89 4.77
CA ILE A 757 -8.83 7.62 4.03
C ILE A 757 -9.16 7.19 2.59
N ASN A 758 -8.19 7.33 1.68
CA ASN A 758 -8.38 7.03 0.25
C ASN A 758 -8.19 5.54 -0.05
N CYS A 759 -8.98 4.67 0.60
CA CYS A 759 -8.77 3.24 0.54
C CYS A 759 -10.10 2.50 0.75
N ASP A 760 -10.28 1.39 0.04
CA ASP A 760 -11.38 0.44 0.29
C ASP A 760 -11.14 -0.39 1.57
N CYS A 761 -9.97 -0.26 2.18
CA CYS A 761 -9.58 -0.94 3.42
C CYS A 761 -10.38 -0.51 4.65
N GLU A 762 -11.10 0.63 4.60
CA GLU A 762 -12.05 1.01 5.64
C GLU A 762 -13.33 0.15 5.63
N ARG A 763 -13.60 -0.58 4.55
CA ARG A 763 -14.81 -1.41 4.44
C ARG A 763 -14.66 -2.64 5.33
N VAL A 764 -15.53 -2.76 6.33
CA VAL A 764 -15.55 -3.92 7.23
C VAL A 764 -16.38 -5.04 6.59
N ASN A 765 -15.71 -6.13 6.26
CA ASN A 765 -16.33 -7.29 5.60
C ASN A 765 -16.59 -8.46 6.57
N GLU A 766 -16.16 -8.38 7.82
CA GLU A 766 -16.34 -9.43 8.81
C GLU A 766 -17.74 -9.42 9.43
N PRO A 767 -18.33 -10.59 9.71
CA PRO A 767 -19.60 -10.68 10.43
C PRO A 767 -19.48 -10.17 11.86
N THR A 768 -20.42 -9.36 12.29
CA THR A 768 -20.48 -8.89 13.69
C THR A 768 -21.81 -9.26 14.32
N LEU A 769 -21.82 -9.40 15.66
CA LEU A 769 -23.04 -9.63 16.43
C LEU A 769 -24.09 -8.53 16.21
N LEU A 770 -23.63 -7.27 16.09
CA LEU A 770 -24.53 -6.14 15.85
C LEU A 770 -25.36 -6.27 14.57
N GLN A 771 -24.81 -6.92 13.54
CA GLN A 771 -25.53 -7.14 12.28
C GLN A 771 -26.64 -8.17 12.44
N SER A 772 -26.37 -9.25 13.16
CA SER A 772 -27.41 -10.25 13.47
C SER A 772 -28.53 -9.65 14.32
N ILE A 773 -28.17 -8.82 15.33
CA ILE A 773 -29.14 -8.10 16.14
C ILE A 773 -29.95 -7.13 15.27
N PHE A 774 -29.31 -6.40 14.35
CA PHE A 774 -29.99 -5.47 13.45
C PHE A 774 -31.01 -6.19 12.56
N THR A 775 -30.58 -7.23 11.84
CA THR A 775 -31.48 -7.95 10.91
C THR A 775 -32.64 -8.61 11.60
N GLN A 776 -32.49 -9.06 12.86
CA GLN A 776 -33.55 -9.72 13.62
C GLN A 776 -34.49 -8.75 14.35
N ASN A 777 -33.98 -7.63 14.87
CA ASN A 777 -34.72 -6.82 15.84
C ASN A 777 -34.98 -5.38 15.40
N ASP A 778 -34.28 -4.87 14.35
CA ASP A 778 -34.43 -3.46 13.98
C ASP A 778 -35.84 -3.20 13.42
N PRO A 779 -36.56 -2.20 13.94
CA PRO A 779 -37.89 -1.83 13.46
C PRO A 779 -37.93 -1.57 11.95
N LEU A 780 -36.85 -1.02 11.38
CA LEU A 780 -36.76 -0.72 9.95
C LEU A 780 -36.85 -1.99 9.09
N VAL A 781 -36.25 -3.10 9.54
CA VAL A 781 -36.34 -4.40 8.84
C VAL A 781 -37.76 -4.97 8.95
N ARG A 782 -38.33 -4.97 10.16
CA ARG A 782 -39.67 -5.48 10.41
C ARG A 782 -40.73 -4.70 9.63
N MET A 783 -40.72 -3.37 9.71
CA MET A 783 -41.64 -2.51 8.95
C MET A 783 -41.51 -2.71 7.44
N ARG A 784 -40.29 -2.87 6.93
CA ARG A 784 -40.09 -3.14 5.49
C ARG A 784 -40.68 -4.44 5.02
N VAL A 785 -40.70 -5.46 5.85
CA VAL A 785 -41.31 -6.73 5.51
C VAL A 785 -42.83 -6.65 5.69
N ALA A 786 -43.30 -6.21 6.84
CA ALA A 786 -44.74 -6.18 7.18
C ALA A 786 -45.55 -5.21 6.32
N ASP A 787 -45.01 -3.98 6.09
CA ASP A 787 -45.71 -2.92 5.35
C ASP A 787 -45.19 -2.85 3.90
N SER A 788 -44.74 -3.97 3.33
CA SER A 788 -44.23 -3.99 1.98
C SER A 788 -45.31 -3.97 0.91
N ASP A 789 -44.98 -3.33 -0.23
CA ASP A 789 -45.93 -3.30 -1.36
C ASP A 789 -46.43 -4.71 -1.77
N TRP A 790 -45.52 -5.71 -1.73
CA TRP A 790 -45.89 -7.08 -2.11
C TRP A 790 -46.82 -7.75 -1.11
N ILE A 791 -46.63 -7.53 0.19
CA ILE A 791 -47.54 -8.05 1.23
C ILE A 791 -48.89 -7.38 1.13
N ILE A 792 -48.93 -6.05 0.90
CA ILE A 792 -50.19 -5.30 0.67
C ILE A 792 -50.94 -5.84 -0.54
N ASP A 793 -50.24 -6.20 -1.65
CA ASP A 793 -50.89 -6.82 -2.82
C ASP A 793 -51.52 -8.18 -2.48
N ILE A 794 -50.84 -9.01 -1.68
CA ILE A 794 -51.33 -10.31 -1.23
C ILE A 794 -52.55 -10.12 -0.33
N GLU A 795 -52.49 -9.21 0.65
CA GLU A 795 -53.65 -8.88 1.50
C GLU A 795 -54.84 -8.40 0.69
N GLY A 796 -54.63 -7.55 -0.32
CA GLY A 796 -55.66 -7.10 -1.25
C GLY A 796 -56.31 -8.26 -2.03
N ALA A 797 -55.50 -9.19 -2.50
CA ALA A 797 -55.99 -10.40 -3.22
C ALA A 797 -56.75 -11.35 -2.28
N GLU A 798 -56.29 -11.54 -1.04
CA GLU A 798 -57.01 -12.30 -0.01
C GLU A 798 -58.36 -11.66 0.32
N ALA A 799 -58.39 -10.34 0.55
CA ALA A 799 -59.62 -9.60 0.81
C ALA A 799 -60.60 -9.67 -0.36
N ALA A 800 -60.13 -9.72 -1.59
CA ALA A 800 -60.91 -9.90 -2.81
C ALA A 800 -61.28 -11.38 -3.06
N LYS A 801 -60.91 -12.29 -2.17
CA LYS A 801 -61.13 -13.75 -2.29
C LYS A 801 -60.57 -14.33 -3.59
N GLN A 802 -59.47 -13.81 -4.10
CA GLN A 802 -58.78 -14.38 -5.24
C GLN A 802 -58.10 -15.69 -4.85
N GLN A 803 -58.12 -16.67 -5.76
CA GLN A 803 -57.37 -17.91 -5.53
C GLN A 803 -55.87 -17.61 -5.68
N LEU A 804 -55.10 -17.71 -4.58
CA LEU A 804 -53.65 -17.54 -4.56
C LEU A 804 -52.96 -18.90 -4.79
N ASP A 805 -51.97 -18.93 -5.67
CA ASP A 805 -51.11 -20.09 -5.87
C ASP A 805 -49.98 -20.09 -4.83
N HIS A 806 -50.11 -20.90 -3.78
CA HIS A 806 -49.16 -21.04 -2.70
C HIS A 806 -47.78 -21.50 -3.20
N ASP A 807 -47.74 -22.37 -4.24
CA ASP A 807 -46.48 -22.85 -4.81
C ASP A 807 -45.72 -21.74 -5.48
N SER A 808 -46.39 -20.92 -6.24
CA SER A 808 -45.82 -19.75 -6.91
C SER A 808 -45.35 -18.70 -5.89
N LEU A 809 -46.13 -18.44 -4.84
CA LEU A 809 -45.74 -17.48 -3.79
C LEU A 809 -44.47 -17.92 -3.04
N VAL A 810 -44.40 -19.21 -2.69
CA VAL A 810 -43.21 -19.79 -2.06
C VAL A 810 -41.99 -19.66 -3.01
N GLU A 811 -42.11 -20.02 -4.26
CA GLU A 811 -41.05 -19.88 -5.25
C GLU A 811 -40.58 -18.42 -5.37
N GLN A 812 -41.52 -17.47 -5.38
CA GLN A 812 -41.21 -16.04 -5.40
C GLN A 812 -40.36 -15.58 -4.17
N VAL A 813 -40.65 -16.09 -2.95
CA VAL A 813 -39.83 -15.77 -1.77
C VAL A 813 -38.39 -16.16 -2.00
N TRP A 814 -38.09 -17.37 -2.49
CA TRP A 814 -36.72 -17.82 -2.75
C TRP A 814 -36.06 -17.07 -3.88
N LEU A 815 -36.76 -16.88 -5.00
CA LEU A 815 -36.21 -16.13 -6.14
C LEU A 815 -35.84 -14.68 -5.76
N ARG A 816 -36.69 -14.01 -4.99
CA ARG A 816 -36.48 -12.60 -4.57
C ARG A 816 -35.37 -12.43 -3.54
N THR A 817 -35.14 -13.45 -2.71
CA THR A 817 -34.17 -13.36 -1.62
C THR A 817 -32.82 -14.01 -1.96
N VAL A 818 -32.82 -15.28 -2.34
CA VAL A 818 -31.60 -16.07 -2.55
C VAL A 818 -31.32 -16.41 -4.02
N ALA A 819 -32.13 -15.91 -4.94
CA ALA A 819 -31.98 -16.02 -6.40
C ALA A 819 -31.94 -17.48 -6.93
N ARG A 820 -32.62 -18.39 -6.27
CA ARG A 820 -32.82 -19.78 -6.72
C ARG A 820 -34.22 -20.27 -6.40
N LEU A 821 -34.60 -21.38 -6.97
CA LEU A 821 -35.83 -22.08 -6.57
C LEU A 821 -35.64 -22.83 -5.23
N PRO A 822 -36.69 -22.98 -4.41
CA PRO A 822 -36.63 -23.84 -3.24
C PRO A 822 -36.45 -25.30 -3.66
N ASN A 823 -35.74 -26.09 -2.88
CA ASN A 823 -35.73 -27.54 -3.05
C ASN A 823 -37.04 -28.15 -2.52
N SER A 824 -37.26 -29.45 -2.76
CA SER A 824 -38.52 -30.12 -2.40
C SER A 824 -38.86 -30.06 -0.90
N GLU A 825 -37.82 -30.13 -0.04
CA GLU A 825 -37.98 -30.06 1.42
C GLU A 825 -38.29 -28.64 1.89
N GLU A 826 -37.60 -27.66 1.34
CA GLU A 826 -37.84 -26.22 1.60
C GLU A 826 -39.27 -25.86 1.17
N LYS A 827 -39.68 -26.26 -0.05
CA LYS A 827 -41.00 -26.00 -0.57
C LYS A 827 -42.09 -26.59 0.30
N GLN A 828 -41.91 -27.85 0.73
CA GLN A 828 -42.90 -28.55 1.58
C GLN A 828 -43.03 -27.85 2.95
N ARG A 829 -41.92 -27.48 3.59
CA ARG A 829 -41.94 -26.77 4.87
C ARG A 829 -42.59 -25.39 4.76
N ALA A 830 -42.26 -24.65 3.71
CA ALA A 830 -42.84 -23.33 3.47
C ALA A 830 -44.37 -23.42 3.28
N LYS A 831 -44.85 -24.41 2.52
CA LYS A 831 -46.33 -24.65 2.33
C LYS A 831 -47.01 -24.99 3.65
N GLN A 832 -46.44 -25.90 4.44
CA GLN A 832 -46.98 -26.22 5.77
C GLN A 832 -47.07 -24.99 6.66
N HIS A 833 -46.10 -24.07 6.59
CA HIS A 833 -46.13 -22.80 7.32
C HIS A 833 -47.27 -21.92 6.80
N LEU A 834 -47.42 -21.73 5.50
CA LEU A 834 -48.52 -20.95 4.94
C LEU A 834 -49.89 -21.54 5.33
N ASP A 835 -50.08 -22.85 5.29
CA ASP A 835 -51.32 -23.54 5.62
C ASP A 835 -51.69 -23.40 7.11
N SER A 836 -50.70 -23.15 7.98
CA SER A 836 -50.86 -22.94 9.42
C SER A 836 -50.90 -21.47 9.84
N SER A 837 -50.68 -20.52 8.94
CA SER A 837 -50.69 -19.09 9.22
C SER A 837 -52.12 -18.52 9.24
N ASP A 838 -52.36 -17.45 10.00
CA ASP A 838 -53.67 -16.81 10.08
C ASP A 838 -54.15 -16.25 8.73
N THR A 839 -53.22 -15.76 7.94
CA THR A 839 -53.39 -15.27 6.55
C THR A 839 -52.21 -15.65 5.70
N ILE A 840 -52.39 -15.78 4.38
CA ILE A 840 -51.30 -16.06 3.44
C ILE A 840 -50.26 -14.89 3.47
N ALA A 841 -50.75 -13.67 3.54
CA ALA A 841 -49.91 -12.47 3.68
C ALA A 841 -48.99 -12.53 4.90
N ALA A 842 -49.52 -12.92 6.07
CA ALA A 842 -48.76 -13.13 7.30
C ALA A 842 -47.69 -14.21 7.11
N GLY A 843 -48.06 -15.37 6.55
CA GLY A 843 -47.11 -16.45 6.29
C GLY A 843 -46.04 -16.11 5.29
N ILE A 844 -46.30 -15.36 4.23
CA ILE A 844 -45.28 -14.84 3.30
C ILE A 844 -44.37 -13.79 3.96
N SER A 845 -44.94 -12.93 4.81
CA SER A 845 -44.17 -11.99 5.60
C SER A 845 -43.12 -12.69 6.48
N ASP A 846 -43.57 -13.75 7.19
CA ASP A 846 -42.70 -14.58 8.02
C ASP A 846 -41.61 -15.29 7.20
N LEU A 847 -41.94 -15.85 6.04
CA LEU A 847 -40.98 -16.48 5.15
C LEU A 847 -39.95 -15.48 4.62
N LEU A 848 -40.37 -14.27 4.20
CA LEU A 848 -39.46 -13.22 3.77
C LEU A 848 -38.49 -12.82 4.88
N TRP A 849 -39.02 -12.58 6.09
CA TRP A 849 -38.20 -12.25 7.25
C TRP A 849 -37.20 -13.37 7.57
N ALA A 850 -37.64 -14.62 7.57
CA ALA A 850 -36.79 -15.78 7.81
C ALA A 850 -35.70 -15.90 6.76
N MET A 851 -36.03 -15.77 5.47
CA MET A 851 -35.06 -15.87 4.38
C MET A 851 -34.04 -14.74 4.42
N MET A 852 -34.43 -13.49 4.74
CA MET A 852 -33.51 -12.36 4.88
C MET A 852 -32.53 -12.51 6.04
N ASN A 853 -32.84 -13.37 7.03
CA ASN A 853 -31.95 -13.70 8.13
C ASN A 853 -31.08 -14.94 7.88
N THR A 854 -31.20 -15.59 6.72
CA THR A 854 -30.35 -16.73 6.37
C THR A 854 -28.94 -16.29 5.99
N LYS A 855 -27.96 -17.16 6.20
CA LYS A 855 -26.59 -16.97 5.70
C LYS A 855 -26.57 -16.84 4.17
N GLU A 856 -27.48 -17.52 3.48
CA GLU A 856 -27.57 -17.51 2.02
C GLU A 856 -27.98 -16.13 1.50
N PHE A 857 -28.88 -15.42 2.17
CA PHE A 857 -29.21 -14.03 1.82
C PHE A 857 -28.07 -13.06 2.17
N LEU A 858 -27.47 -13.23 3.35
CA LEU A 858 -26.46 -12.31 3.89
C LEU A 858 -25.10 -12.42 3.21
N LEU A 859 -24.82 -13.53 2.53
CA LEU A 859 -23.53 -13.79 1.90
C LEU A 859 -23.63 -13.78 0.36
N ASN A 860 -22.56 -13.34 -0.25
CA ASN A 860 -22.28 -13.58 -1.67
C ASN A 860 -21.33 -14.78 -1.75
N HIS A 861 -21.74 -15.82 -2.46
CA HIS A 861 -21.04 -17.11 -2.50
C HIS A 861 -21.00 -17.72 -3.91
#